data_8863ad601f28fe65288fa9cd25481397
#
_entry.id   8863ad601f28fe65288fa9cd25481397
#
_cell.length_a   1.000
_cell.length_b   1.000
_cell.length_c   1.000
_cell.angle_alpha   90.00
_cell.angle_beta   90.00
_cell.angle_gamma   90.00
#
_symmetry.space_group_name_H-M   'P 1'
#
loop_
_entity.id
_entity.type
_entity.pdbx_description
1 polymer ?
#
loop_
_entity_poly.entity_id
_entity_poly.type
_entity_poly.pdbx_seq_one_letter_code
_entity_poly.pdbx_strand_id
1 'polypeptide(L)'
;MPDVELPGLSLFLQSAPPGIDQYLKEKTTDEKLQQLLVLKTDAAQVSAARLGAASGCWLTAAAPEDLDRIDRLWETRTSFPPLKVTEPNRLPGYLFGAQQAFPSLEAISSIGDDSLRIRLEQAYIHQANALQLSWLSLPGYGMEGGATLLPEAGIQNQARWINQMNKAHLLSVAAPFSDTDLLSVDTTKAFLKSLAYHKTLIEAGLGGFWLPVEQLGRSGRLADLFRNRLQFGGLLIAEVTTEAQIANWLEQDVDLLVIEAGQYTPALKALKQAYRRGVLSEEQLNQKLTRILKARAWAGDKPEPEPRPAASKPALEASVAGATVEAQPERLSREEYFSATSWAVWQRKAYASSIVLAANPEQRVPLEAGEKDWTILHLPGTVYDRHFEQRFGHYANYRLVRSWAEAATADRLIVLLDQYLLQAPDLGQLDRIRQQAEVVVVNLGHPVNLQQLSRNEVVVQAFGNSDLEKELAAQLLFGGIAARGRLPLTYSPDFLIGQGEKTEAVRLEYALPQQVGVLPQRLVGIDAIVQSAIDEGATPGAQVLVAKSGKVIYNKAFGHHTYKKEQKIQHSDLYDVASITKIAATTLMAMQQYEAGQLQPKGQLREYLDLPSNSRLRNLTLQKIMTHRSGLQPHLPVIPYLLAREADNDNCADYFCKTSSPDFAVPVSKNFFFSTQFHDKIWEDMQRLRGRRTRYRYSDANFVLAQRVVEALGGHRLDTLATMHFYEPLGLRFTRFTPLAHYPADQIVPTEDDYRWRHQLVHGFVHDETAALLGGVAGHAGLFSNAEDLAVMFQMLLNGGTYGGKQFLKSETIEYFTSASHGNHRGLGFDKPEEDDIEEGGYPEAISERTYGHTGFTGTCVWVDPDEELIYIFLSNRIHPDRSNRKLFKDKVRERIHNVIYDALGTFEPEWPEMERPLASVQNPL
;
A
#
# COMPACT_ATOMS: atom_id res chain seq x y z
N MET A 1 42.88 -17.53 -24.67
CA MET A 1 41.59 -16.82 -24.52
C MET A 1 41.58 -15.78 -25.62
N PRO A 2 40.61 -15.76 -26.53
CA PRO A 2 40.56 -14.75 -27.59
C PRO A 2 40.18 -13.40 -26.97
N ASP A 3 40.78 -12.36 -27.52
CA ASP A 3 40.58 -10.95 -27.17
C ASP A 3 39.09 -10.60 -27.32
N VAL A 4 38.37 -10.53 -26.22
CA VAL A 4 37.06 -9.89 -26.14
C VAL A 4 37.32 -8.42 -25.94
N GLU A 5 37.24 -7.63 -26.98
CA GLU A 5 37.17 -6.17 -26.87
C GLU A 5 35.95 -5.81 -26.04
N LEU A 6 36.19 -5.44 -24.78
CA LEU A 6 35.17 -4.90 -23.89
C LEU A 6 34.97 -3.42 -24.26
N PRO A 7 33.76 -3.01 -24.74
CA PRO A 7 33.52 -1.66 -25.28
C PRO A 7 33.72 -0.52 -24.27
N GLY A 8 33.76 -0.78 -22.97
CA GLY A 8 33.91 0.24 -21.93
C GLY A 8 35.36 0.53 -21.50
N LEU A 9 36.27 -0.42 -21.59
CA LEU A 9 37.65 -0.24 -21.14
C LEU A 9 38.47 0.58 -22.13
N SER A 10 38.15 0.51 -23.42
CA SER A 10 38.87 1.18 -24.49
C SER A 10 38.70 2.72 -24.45
N LEU A 11 37.57 3.21 -23.92
CA LEU A 11 37.27 4.66 -23.93
C LEU A 11 38.11 5.46 -22.93
N PHE A 12 38.42 4.95 -21.73
CA PHE A 12 39.30 5.62 -20.77
C PHE A 12 40.78 5.47 -21.10
N LEU A 13 41.12 4.43 -21.88
CA LEU A 13 42.51 4.17 -22.32
C LEU A 13 42.84 4.77 -23.69
N GLN A 14 41.81 5.22 -24.45
CA GLN A 14 42.01 5.89 -25.74
C GLN A 14 42.64 7.28 -25.61
N SER A 15 43.22 7.73 -26.69
CA SER A 15 43.91 9.03 -26.80
C SER A 15 43.12 10.18 -26.17
N ALA A 16 43.83 11.12 -25.51
CA ALA A 16 43.20 12.29 -24.94
C ALA A 16 42.33 12.99 -26.00
N PRO A 17 41.12 13.47 -25.65
CA PRO A 17 40.30 14.27 -26.57
C PRO A 17 41.11 15.41 -27.16
N PRO A 18 40.92 15.76 -28.45
CA PRO A 18 41.63 16.85 -29.06
C PRO A 18 41.45 18.14 -28.25
N GLY A 19 42.54 18.79 -27.94
CA GLY A 19 42.55 20.08 -27.21
C GLY A 19 42.96 19.97 -25.74
N ILE A 20 43.06 18.79 -25.09
CA ILE A 20 43.54 18.70 -23.70
C ILE A 20 44.95 19.23 -23.54
N ASP A 21 45.89 18.85 -24.42
CA ASP A 21 47.26 19.30 -24.35
C ASP A 21 47.37 20.82 -24.54
N GLN A 22 46.55 21.39 -25.41
CA GLN A 22 46.48 22.83 -25.61
C GLN A 22 45.92 23.51 -24.37
N TYR A 23 44.83 23.01 -23.82
CA TYR A 23 44.22 23.51 -22.59
C TYR A 23 45.21 23.52 -21.42
N LEU A 24 45.98 22.44 -21.23
CA LEU A 24 46.97 22.35 -20.17
C LEU A 24 48.12 23.34 -20.33
N LYS A 25 48.49 23.70 -21.59
CA LYS A 25 49.51 24.69 -21.87
C LYS A 25 49.03 26.13 -21.66
N GLU A 26 47.76 26.40 -21.91
CA GLU A 26 47.16 27.74 -21.81
C GLU A 26 46.76 28.13 -20.39
N LYS A 27 46.59 27.17 -19.49
CA LYS A 27 46.13 27.43 -18.12
C LYS A 27 47.26 27.69 -17.15
N THR A 28 47.10 28.69 -16.29
CA THR A 28 48.01 28.96 -15.17
C THR A 28 47.94 27.86 -14.13
N THR A 29 49.00 27.72 -13.33
CA THR A 29 49.04 26.76 -12.21
C THR A 29 47.87 26.97 -11.25
N ASP A 30 47.46 28.20 -10.99
CA ASP A 30 46.31 28.54 -10.12
C ASP A 30 45.02 28.05 -10.72
N GLU A 31 44.78 28.21 -12.00
CA GLU A 31 43.59 27.67 -12.68
C GLU A 31 43.56 26.15 -12.69
N LYS A 32 44.73 25.51 -12.87
CA LYS A 32 44.88 24.07 -12.83
C LYS A 32 44.53 23.49 -11.44
N LEU A 33 45.01 24.11 -10.35
CA LEU A 33 44.73 23.67 -8.98
C LEU A 33 43.27 23.79 -8.62
N GLN A 34 42.58 24.80 -9.13
CA GLN A 34 41.14 24.97 -8.92
C GLN A 34 40.33 23.82 -9.54
N GLN A 35 40.81 23.20 -10.61
CA GLN A 35 40.16 22.08 -11.26
C GLN A 35 40.23 20.77 -10.44
N LEU A 36 41.02 20.70 -9.38
CA LEU A 36 41.02 19.55 -8.45
C LEU A 36 39.86 19.58 -7.45
N LEU A 37 39.03 20.63 -7.45
CA LEU A 37 37.98 20.84 -6.47
C LEU A 37 36.59 20.56 -7.07
N VAL A 38 35.74 19.87 -6.30
CA VAL A 38 34.29 19.74 -6.51
C VAL A 38 33.58 20.35 -5.32
N LEU A 39 32.64 21.25 -5.57
CA LEU A 39 31.90 21.95 -4.51
C LEU A 39 30.64 21.18 -4.10
N LYS A 40 30.57 20.77 -2.84
CA LYS A 40 29.39 20.23 -2.22
C LYS A 40 28.53 21.40 -1.72
N THR A 41 27.34 21.58 -2.27
CA THR A 41 26.49 22.74 -2.01
C THR A 41 25.04 22.53 -2.40
N ASP A 42 24.18 23.34 -1.83
CA ASP A 42 22.80 23.48 -2.30
C ASP A 42 22.79 24.30 -3.61
N ALA A 43 22.06 23.86 -4.62
CA ALA A 43 21.96 24.53 -5.91
C ALA A 43 21.48 25.97 -5.78
N ALA A 44 20.63 26.30 -4.83
CA ALA A 44 20.17 27.67 -4.59
C ALA A 44 21.27 28.60 -4.09
N GLN A 45 22.34 28.07 -3.49
CA GLN A 45 23.45 28.84 -2.91
C GLN A 45 24.65 28.99 -3.89
N VAL A 46 24.56 28.40 -5.07
CA VAL A 46 25.64 28.43 -6.06
C VAL A 46 25.76 29.81 -6.69
N SER A 47 26.97 30.40 -6.64
CA SER A 47 27.27 31.66 -7.31
C SER A 47 28.24 31.46 -8.47
N ALA A 48 28.06 32.26 -9.53
CA ALA A 48 28.91 32.25 -10.74
C ALA A 48 30.43 32.36 -10.44
N ALA A 49 30.85 33.13 -9.44
CA ALA A 49 32.23 33.33 -9.09
C ALA A 49 32.91 32.07 -8.51
N ARG A 50 32.16 31.20 -7.85
CA ARG A 50 32.70 29.96 -7.24
C ARG A 50 32.69 28.81 -8.22
N LEU A 51 31.64 28.68 -9.03
CA LEU A 51 31.49 27.60 -10.00
C LEU A 51 32.55 27.66 -11.13
N GLY A 52 32.83 28.83 -11.64
CA GLY A 52 33.70 28.97 -12.82
C GLY A 52 35.18 28.53 -12.63
N ALA A 53 35.57 28.18 -11.42
CA ALA A 53 36.93 27.81 -11.08
C ALA A 53 37.11 26.31 -10.70
N ALA A 54 36.04 25.62 -10.28
CA ALA A 54 36.08 24.22 -9.87
C ALA A 54 35.76 23.25 -11.03
N SER A 55 36.05 21.96 -10.90
CA SER A 55 35.76 20.96 -11.94
C SER A 55 34.28 20.59 -12.00
N GLY A 56 33.52 20.82 -10.95
CA GLY A 56 32.13 20.44 -10.90
C GLY A 56 31.44 20.82 -9.59
N CYS A 57 30.20 20.42 -9.45
CA CYS A 57 29.42 20.62 -8.25
C CYS A 57 28.75 19.31 -7.80
N TRP A 58 28.78 19.09 -6.52
CA TRP A 58 28.03 18.06 -5.83
C TRP A 58 26.79 18.71 -5.23
N LEU A 59 25.60 18.34 -5.71
CA LEU A 59 24.37 18.99 -5.32
C LEU A 59 23.70 18.20 -4.18
N THR A 60 23.49 18.87 -3.06
CA THR A 60 22.80 18.33 -1.90
C THR A 60 21.29 18.58 -1.96
N ALA A 61 20.87 19.60 -2.70
CA ALA A 61 19.49 19.88 -3.06
C ALA A 61 19.45 20.69 -4.36
N ALA A 62 18.59 20.32 -5.32
CA ALA A 62 18.38 21.10 -6.56
C ALA A 62 16.98 20.84 -7.12
N ALA A 63 16.34 21.89 -7.62
CA ALA A 63 15.21 21.77 -8.53
C ALA A 63 15.71 21.69 -9.99
N PRO A 64 14.94 21.13 -10.94
CA PRO A 64 15.32 21.11 -12.36
C PRO A 64 15.73 22.49 -12.90
N GLU A 65 15.05 23.55 -12.48
CA GLU A 65 15.32 24.94 -12.86
C GLU A 65 16.69 25.44 -12.36
N ASP A 66 17.16 24.90 -11.23
CA ASP A 66 18.48 25.22 -10.67
C ASP A 66 19.61 24.57 -11.48
N LEU A 67 19.36 23.38 -12.04
CA LEU A 67 20.32 22.69 -12.92
C LEU A 67 20.53 23.49 -14.22
N ASP A 68 19.46 23.96 -14.84
CA ASP A 68 19.50 24.83 -16.01
C ASP A 68 20.24 26.16 -15.71
N ARG A 69 20.07 26.67 -14.48
CA ARG A 69 20.78 27.88 -14.03
C ARG A 69 22.29 27.62 -13.90
N ILE A 70 22.67 26.47 -13.35
CA ILE A 70 24.06 26.04 -13.21
C ILE A 70 24.71 25.91 -14.59
N ASP A 71 24.02 25.33 -15.56
CA ASP A 71 24.51 25.19 -16.94
C ASP A 71 24.76 26.57 -17.58
N ARG A 72 23.79 27.46 -17.53
CA ARG A 72 23.94 28.84 -18.05
C ARG A 72 25.11 29.59 -17.39
N LEU A 73 25.36 29.36 -16.12
CA LEU A 73 26.50 29.98 -15.41
C LEU A 73 27.85 29.39 -15.84
N TRP A 74 27.86 28.16 -16.37
CA TRP A 74 29.05 27.43 -16.75
C TRP A 74 29.43 27.60 -18.24
N GLU A 75 28.43 27.60 -19.14
CA GLU A 75 28.58 27.70 -20.60
C GLU A 75 29.40 28.91 -21.06
N THR A 76 29.43 29.95 -20.26
CA THR A 76 30.16 31.16 -20.58
C THR A 76 31.68 31.10 -20.31
N ARG A 77 32.22 29.98 -19.75
CA ARG A 77 33.58 30.03 -19.16
C ARG A 77 34.52 28.86 -19.47
N THR A 78 34.09 27.71 -19.93
CA THR A 78 34.97 26.55 -20.19
C THR A 78 34.54 25.74 -21.41
N SER A 79 35.59 25.17 -22.08
CA SER A 79 35.39 24.28 -23.24
C SER A 79 34.93 22.84 -22.86
N PHE A 80 34.86 22.53 -21.56
CA PHE A 80 34.47 21.21 -21.05
C PHE A 80 33.31 21.34 -20.05
N PRO A 81 32.31 20.49 -20.15
CA PRO A 81 31.15 20.54 -19.25
C PRO A 81 31.56 20.25 -17.80
N PRO A 82 30.82 20.79 -16.81
CA PRO A 82 31.07 20.49 -15.41
C PRO A 82 30.69 19.05 -15.04
N LEU A 83 31.36 18.49 -14.04
CA LEU A 83 30.89 17.27 -13.39
C LEU A 83 29.74 17.61 -12.46
N LYS A 84 28.55 17.18 -12.79
CA LYS A 84 27.35 17.31 -11.94
C LYS A 84 27.12 16.00 -11.24
N VAL A 85 27.03 16.04 -9.93
CA VAL A 85 26.91 14.87 -9.06
C VAL A 85 25.77 15.09 -8.10
N THR A 86 25.03 14.03 -7.81
CA THR A 86 24.05 14.02 -6.72
C THR A 86 24.10 12.69 -5.98
N GLU A 87 23.60 12.67 -4.75
CA GLU A 87 23.45 11.44 -3.99
C GLU A 87 22.34 10.58 -4.62
N PRO A 88 22.57 9.28 -4.81
CA PRO A 88 21.60 8.38 -5.46
C PRO A 88 20.21 8.42 -4.81
N ASN A 89 20.16 8.50 -3.49
CA ASN A 89 18.92 8.52 -2.71
C ASN A 89 18.12 9.82 -2.83
N ARG A 90 18.71 10.88 -3.43
CA ARG A 90 18.07 12.20 -3.62
C ARG A 90 17.64 12.47 -5.05
N LEU A 91 18.11 11.67 -6.01
CA LEU A 91 17.73 11.80 -7.42
C LEU A 91 16.20 11.84 -7.63
N PRO A 92 15.42 10.99 -6.93
CA PRO A 92 13.98 10.95 -7.12
C PRO A 92 13.23 12.23 -6.74
N GLY A 93 13.69 12.95 -5.72
CA GLY A 93 13.06 14.20 -5.30
C GLY A 93 13.20 15.33 -6.31
N TYR A 94 14.20 15.25 -7.19
CA TYR A 94 14.46 16.27 -8.22
C TYR A 94 13.57 16.14 -9.45
N LEU A 95 13.10 14.95 -9.75
CA LEU A 95 12.43 14.63 -11.01
C LEU A 95 10.91 14.73 -10.94
N PHE A 96 10.35 14.48 -9.76
CA PHE A 96 8.90 14.30 -9.58
C PHE A 96 8.28 15.29 -8.59
N GLY A 97 9.06 16.24 -8.06
CA GLY A 97 8.67 17.06 -6.92
C GLY A 97 8.72 16.29 -5.60
N ALA A 98 8.78 17.00 -4.47
CA ALA A 98 9.00 16.43 -3.13
C ALA A 98 7.97 15.37 -2.67
N GLN A 99 6.90 15.17 -3.40
CA GLN A 99 5.82 14.23 -3.06
C GLN A 99 5.90 12.88 -3.81
N GLN A 100 6.82 12.71 -4.76
CA GLN A 100 6.88 11.52 -5.61
C GLN A 100 8.28 10.89 -5.60
N ALA A 101 8.67 10.32 -4.47
CA ALA A 101 9.97 9.66 -4.33
C ALA A 101 10.05 8.37 -5.18
N PHE A 102 11.15 8.19 -5.89
CA PHE A 102 11.51 6.94 -6.57
C PHE A 102 12.08 5.95 -5.53
N PRO A 103 11.92 4.63 -5.67
CA PRO A 103 12.58 3.68 -4.78
C PRO A 103 14.09 3.88 -4.76
N SER A 104 14.72 3.71 -3.59
CA SER A 104 16.17 3.75 -3.49
C SER A 104 16.83 2.69 -4.38
N LEU A 105 18.09 2.84 -4.71
CA LEU A 105 18.81 1.85 -5.52
C LEU A 105 18.86 0.47 -4.83
N GLU A 106 18.92 0.44 -3.49
CA GLU A 106 18.81 -0.77 -2.70
C GLU A 106 17.42 -1.39 -2.85
N ALA A 107 16.37 -0.58 -2.79
CA ALA A 107 15.00 -1.03 -3.01
C ALA A 107 14.81 -1.60 -4.43
N ILE A 108 15.31 -0.92 -5.46
CA ILE A 108 15.28 -1.44 -6.85
C ILE A 108 16.04 -2.77 -6.94
N SER A 109 17.23 -2.85 -6.33
CA SER A 109 18.05 -4.07 -6.34
C SER A 109 17.42 -5.23 -5.57
N SER A 110 16.50 -4.95 -4.64
CA SER A 110 15.75 -5.96 -3.87
C SER A 110 14.56 -6.56 -4.62
N ILE A 111 14.14 -5.97 -5.75
CA ILE A 111 12.99 -6.44 -6.52
C ILE A 111 13.27 -7.82 -7.11
N GLY A 112 12.43 -8.80 -6.73
CA GLY A 112 12.54 -10.18 -7.19
C GLY A 112 12.03 -10.43 -8.62
N ASP A 113 11.34 -9.47 -9.23
CA ASP A 113 10.91 -9.50 -10.64
C ASP A 113 11.97 -8.86 -11.52
N ASP A 114 12.72 -9.65 -12.27
CA ASP A 114 13.80 -9.17 -13.14
C ASP A 114 13.32 -8.21 -14.22
N SER A 115 12.13 -8.41 -14.77
CA SER A 115 11.57 -7.53 -15.81
C SER A 115 11.26 -6.15 -15.23
N LEU A 116 10.57 -6.08 -14.11
CA LEU A 116 10.26 -4.83 -13.41
C LEU A 116 11.54 -4.12 -12.96
N ARG A 117 12.49 -4.87 -12.37
CA ARG A 117 13.76 -4.33 -11.90
C ARG A 117 14.56 -3.69 -13.03
N ILE A 118 14.74 -4.38 -14.17
CA ILE A 118 15.48 -3.86 -15.33
C ILE A 118 14.83 -2.58 -15.88
N ARG A 119 13.51 -2.54 -15.97
CA ARG A 119 12.80 -1.34 -16.42
C ARG A 119 12.99 -0.14 -15.49
N LEU A 120 12.99 -0.37 -14.17
CA LEU A 120 13.24 0.68 -13.18
C LEU A 120 14.71 1.15 -13.21
N GLU A 121 15.66 0.24 -13.39
CA GLU A 121 17.07 0.57 -13.59
C GLU A 121 17.24 1.47 -14.84
N GLN A 122 16.61 1.12 -15.95
CA GLN A 122 16.64 1.91 -17.17
C GLN A 122 15.97 3.28 -17.01
N ALA A 123 14.81 3.32 -16.35
CA ALA A 123 14.12 4.57 -16.05
C ALA A 123 15.01 5.50 -15.21
N TYR A 124 15.67 4.96 -14.19
CA TYR A 124 16.59 5.71 -13.33
C TYR A 124 17.75 6.32 -14.13
N ILE A 125 18.39 5.53 -15.00
CA ILE A 125 19.49 5.99 -15.86
C ILE A 125 19.00 7.03 -16.87
N HIS A 126 17.86 6.82 -17.50
CA HIS A 126 17.27 7.78 -18.43
C HIS A 126 17.01 9.13 -17.75
N GLN A 127 16.53 9.10 -16.53
CA GLN A 127 16.28 10.32 -15.76
C GLN A 127 17.57 11.06 -15.37
N ALA A 128 18.59 10.30 -14.94
CA ALA A 128 19.90 10.88 -14.67
C ALA A 128 20.46 11.59 -15.91
N ASN A 129 20.25 11.03 -17.09
CA ASN A 129 20.60 11.67 -18.35
C ASN A 129 19.77 12.91 -18.68
N ALA A 130 18.46 12.86 -18.45
CA ALA A 130 17.58 14.02 -18.65
C ALA A 130 17.98 15.21 -17.77
N LEU A 131 18.52 14.95 -16.58
CA LEU A 131 19.11 15.95 -15.68
C LEU A 131 20.57 16.30 -16.03
N GLN A 132 21.11 15.74 -17.10
CA GLN A 132 22.51 15.95 -17.48
C GLN A 132 23.52 15.65 -16.36
N LEU A 133 23.23 14.69 -15.49
CA LEU A 133 24.17 14.26 -14.45
C LEU A 133 25.42 13.63 -15.09
N SER A 134 26.57 13.84 -14.48
CA SER A 134 27.83 13.33 -15.00
C SER A 134 28.23 12.01 -14.37
N TRP A 135 27.81 11.75 -13.13
CA TRP A 135 28.13 10.49 -12.48
C TRP A 135 27.04 10.06 -11.48
N LEU A 136 26.98 8.76 -11.21
CA LEU A 136 26.12 8.15 -10.20
C LEU A 136 26.94 7.17 -9.34
N SER A 137 26.61 7.09 -8.05
CA SER A 137 27.15 6.05 -7.18
C SER A 137 26.47 4.70 -7.44
N LEU A 138 27.20 3.61 -7.28
CA LEU A 138 26.64 2.26 -7.42
C LEU A 138 25.73 1.91 -6.24
N PRO A 139 24.67 1.10 -6.46
CA PRO A 139 23.81 0.63 -5.38
C PRO A 139 24.58 -0.22 -4.36
N GLY A 140 24.19 -0.11 -3.10
CA GLY A 140 24.77 -0.87 -1.99
C GLY A 140 26.05 -0.28 -1.41
N TYR A 141 26.43 0.94 -1.82
CA TYR A 141 27.54 1.70 -1.27
C TYR A 141 27.02 3.00 -0.67
N GLY A 142 26.60 2.94 0.58
CA GLY A 142 26.49 4.16 1.37
C GLY A 142 27.89 4.80 1.48
N MET A 143 28.01 6.08 1.22
CA MET A 143 29.29 6.79 1.31
C MET A 143 29.87 6.85 2.74
N GLU A 144 29.13 6.35 3.71
CA GLU A 144 29.46 6.37 5.13
C GLU A 144 29.89 5.00 5.73
N GLY A 145 29.91 3.93 4.92
CA GLY A 145 30.29 2.60 5.39
C GLY A 145 31.03 1.81 4.34
N GLY A 146 32.21 1.33 4.66
CA GLY A 146 33.01 0.52 3.75
C GLY A 146 32.26 -0.69 3.18
N ALA A 147 32.57 -1.04 1.93
CA ALA A 147 31.94 -2.15 1.23
C ALA A 147 32.21 -3.49 1.92
N THR A 148 31.17 -4.18 2.33
CA THR A 148 31.26 -5.59 2.70
C THR A 148 31.40 -6.41 1.40
N LEU A 149 32.29 -7.41 1.41
CA LEU A 149 32.53 -8.27 0.24
C LEU A 149 31.23 -8.90 -0.25
N LEU A 150 30.82 -8.55 -1.46
CA LEU A 150 29.65 -9.12 -2.09
C LEU A 150 29.88 -10.54 -2.58
N PRO A 151 28.90 -11.44 -2.48
CA PRO A 151 28.88 -12.69 -3.23
C PRO A 151 28.90 -12.44 -4.75
N GLU A 152 29.31 -13.45 -5.52
CA GLU A 152 29.48 -13.34 -6.97
C GLU A 152 28.25 -12.74 -7.70
N ALA A 153 27.02 -13.11 -7.28
CA ALA A 153 25.80 -12.56 -7.84
C ALA A 153 25.64 -11.03 -7.62
N GLY A 154 26.10 -10.51 -6.49
CA GLY A 154 26.10 -9.06 -6.22
C GLY A 154 27.11 -8.31 -7.07
N ILE A 155 28.26 -8.92 -7.32
CA ILE A 155 29.30 -8.39 -8.21
C ILE A 155 28.78 -8.27 -9.65
N GLN A 156 28.10 -9.30 -10.13
CA GLN A 156 27.51 -9.30 -11.47
C GLN A 156 26.41 -8.25 -11.64
N ASN A 157 25.61 -8.04 -10.61
CA ASN A 157 24.60 -6.96 -10.61
C ASN A 157 25.27 -5.59 -10.75
N GLN A 158 26.32 -5.33 -10.01
CA GLN A 158 27.03 -4.05 -10.09
C GLN A 158 27.74 -3.86 -11.43
N ALA A 159 28.36 -4.91 -11.96
CA ALA A 159 28.96 -4.88 -13.29
C ALA A 159 27.89 -4.56 -14.36
N ARG A 160 26.69 -5.08 -14.23
CA ARG A 160 25.56 -4.75 -15.10
C ARG A 160 25.16 -3.27 -15.00
N TRP A 161 25.06 -2.70 -13.79
CA TRP A 161 24.80 -1.28 -13.57
C TRP A 161 25.88 -0.42 -14.23
N ILE A 162 27.17 -0.74 -14.01
CA ILE A 162 28.29 -0.03 -14.63
C ILE A 162 28.14 -0.02 -16.15
N ASN A 163 27.85 -1.17 -16.75
CA ASN A 163 27.68 -1.27 -18.20
C ASN A 163 26.51 -0.43 -18.72
N GLN A 164 25.39 -0.37 -17.99
CA GLN A 164 24.24 0.45 -18.38
C GLN A 164 24.55 1.95 -18.24
N MET A 165 25.20 2.35 -17.14
CA MET A 165 25.62 3.73 -16.93
C MET A 165 26.60 4.18 -18.01
N ASN A 166 27.55 3.32 -18.39
CA ASN A 166 28.51 3.63 -19.45
C ASN A 166 27.83 3.85 -20.82
N LYS A 167 26.81 3.04 -21.16
CA LYS A 167 26.01 3.24 -22.39
C LYS A 167 25.29 4.60 -22.39
N ALA A 168 25.00 5.13 -21.23
CA ALA A 168 24.31 6.40 -21.04
C ALA A 168 25.30 7.57 -20.81
N HIS A 169 26.60 7.37 -20.98
CA HIS A 169 27.64 8.35 -20.69
C HIS A 169 27.57 8.92 -19.26
N LEU A 170 27.22 8.07 -18.29
CA LEU A 170 27.24 8.38 -16.87
C LEU A 170 28.42 7.69 -16.20
N LEU A 171 29.28 8.48 -15.54
CA LEU A 171 30.38 7.92 -14.76
C LEU A 171 29.86 7.13 -13.56
N SER A 172 30.20 5.86 -13.47
CA SER A 172 29.90 5.02 -12.30
C SER A 172 30.98 5.21 -11.24
N VAL A 173 30.59 5.38 -9.98
CA VAL A 173 31.49 5.55 -8.85
C VAL A 173 31.19 4.53 -7.76
N ALA A 174 32.22 3.83 -7.28
CA ALA A 174 32.13 2.86 -6.21
C ALA A 174 32.96 3.28 -5.01
N ALA A 175 32.53 2.89 -3.80
CA ALA A 175 33.38 2.99 -2.61
C ALA A 175 34.38 1.82 -2.57
N PRO A 176 35.65 2.05 -2.18
CA PRO A 176 36.55 0.96 -1.94
C PRO A 176 36.32 0.32 -0.57
N PHE A 177 37.03 -0.72 -0.27
CA PHE A 177 37.00 -1.56 0.93
C PHE A 177 36.60 -0.93 2.25
N SER A 178 35.96 -1.71 3.14
CA SER A 178 35.85 -1.41 4.55
C SER A 178 37.21 -1.59 5.27
N ASP A 179 37.42 -0.87 6.36
CA ASP A 179 38.60 -0.94 7.18
C ASP A 179 38.88 -2.34 7.76
N THR A 180 37.85 -3.10 8.01
CA THR A 180 37.90 -4.46 8.54
C THR A 180 38.54 -5.45 7.55
N ASP A 181 38.37 -5.23 6.25
CA ASP A 181 38.86 -6.13 5.20
C ASP A 181 40.37 -5.95 4.89
N LEU A 182 40.93 -4.77 5.17
CA LEU A 182 42.35 -4.48 4.92
C LEU A 182 43.29 -4.81 6.08
N LEU A 183 42.76 -5.02 7.28
CA LEU A 183 43.53 -5.07 8.52
C LEU A 183 43.48 -6.38 9.27
N SER A 184 42.58 -7.27 9.00
CA SER A 184 42.55 -8.55 9.69
C SER A 184 43.70 -9.45 9.20
N VAL A 185 44.60 -9.78 10.10
CA VAL A 185 45.89 -10.47 9.85
C VAL A 185 45.74 -11.88 9.26
N ASP A 186 44.55 -12.44 9.20
CA ASP A 186 44.30 -13.82 8.75
C ASP A 186 43.80 -13.92 7.27
N THR A 187 44.21 -13.03 6.41
CA THR A 187 43.34 -12.52 5.37
C THR A 187 43.92 -12.49 3.95
N THR A 188 44.87 -13.31 3.64
CA THR A 188 45.27 -13.49 2.23
C THR A 188 44.07 -13.84 1.35
N LYS A 189 43.12 -14.61 1.84
CA LYS A 189 41.92 -15.04 1.10
C LYS A 189 40.84 -13.95 1.00
N ALA A 190 40.59 -13.19 2.06
CA ALA A 190 39.66 -12.06 2.04
C ALA A 190 40.19 -10.93 1.16
N PHE A 191 41.48 -10.60 1.30
CA PHE A 191 42.15 -9.62 0.47
C PHE A 191 42.17 -10.00 -1.01
N LEU A 192 42.42 -11.25 -1.35
CA LEU A 192 42.41 -11.75 -2.75
C LEU A 192 40.98 -11.70 -3.34
N LYS A 193 39.97 -12.06 -2.55
CA LYS A 193 38.57 -11.93 -2.97
C LYS A 193 38.18 -10.48 -3.25
N SER A 194 38.59 -9.58 -2.36
CA SER A 194 38.36 -8.15 -2.50
C SER A 194 39.09 -7.58 -3.73
N LEU A 195 40.30 -8.00 -3.96
CA LEU A 195 41.04 -7.60 -5.15
C LEU A 195 40.37 -8.07 -6.43
N ALA A 196 39.88 -9.32 -6.46
CA ALA A 196 39.12 -9.88 -7.58
C ALA A 196 37.84 -9.11 -7.84
N TYR A 197 37.11 -8.72 -6.77
CA TYR A 197 35.93 -7.92 -6.84
C TYR A 197 36.18 -6.56 -7.53
N HIS A 198 37.14 -5.78 -7.04
CA HIS A 198 37.47 -4.48 -7.63
C HIS A 198 37.97 -4.60 -9.06
N LYS A 199 38.70 -5.65 -9.37
CA LYS A 199 39.10 -5.95 -10.72
C LYS A 199 37.91 -6.16 -11.65
N THR A 200 36.89 -6.91 -11.22
CA THR A 200 35.67 -7.12 -12.00
C THR A 200 34.92 -5.80 -12.27
N LEU A 201 34.82 -4.91 -11.28
CA LEU A 201 34.21 -3.60 -11.48
C LEU A 201 35.00 -2.72 -12.46
N ILE A 202 36.34 -2.76 -12.36
CA ILE A 202 37.22 -2.02 -13.30
C ILE A 202 37.07 -2.60 -14.72
N GLU A 203 37.04 -3.92 -14.86
CA GLU A 203 36.83 -4.61 -16.14
C GLU A 203 35.44 -4.29 -16.74
N ALA A 204 34.43 -4.06 -15.90
CA ALA A 204 33.11 -3.58 -16.33
C ALA A 204 33.10 -2.09 -16.75
N GLY A 205 34.20 -1.37 -16.57
CA GLY A 205 34.34 0.01 -16.97
C GLY A 205 34.01 1.03 -15.90
N LEU A 206 34.25 0.71 -14.61
CA LEU A 206 34.07 1.65 -13.50
C LEU A 206 34.81 2.97 -13.73
N GLY A 207 34.08 4.10 -13.60
CA GLY A 207 34.58 5.43 -13.86
C GLY A 207 35.37 6.03 -12.69
N GLY A 208 35.07 5.68 -11.45
CA GLY A 208 35.74 6.27 -10.30
C GLY A 208 35.60 5.44 -9.00
N PHE A 209 36.52 5.72 -8.06
CA PHE A 209 36.40 5.26 -6.68
C PHE A 209 36.29 6.43 -5.72
N TRP A 210 35.35 6.32 -4.79
CA TRP A 210 35.19 7.24 -3.67
C TRP A 210 36.00 6.79 -2.46
N LEU A 211 36.89 7.61 -1.95
CA LEU A 211 37.76 7.29 -0.81
C LEU A 211 37.24 7.96 0.46
N PRO A 212 36.78 7.22 1.46
CA PRO A 212 36.28 7.78 2.71
C PRO A 212 37.41 8.33 3.59
N VAL A 213 37.10 9.31 4.44
CA VAL A 213 38.08 10.05 5.28
C VAL A 213 38.86 9.14 6.23
N GLU A 214 38.26 8.06 6.71
CA GLU A 214 38.88 7.10 7.63
C GLU A 214 40.10 6.39 7.02
N GLN A 215 40.25 6.40 5.72
CA GLN A 215 41.38 5.79 5.03
C GLN A 215 42.62 6.72 4.92
N LEU A 216 42.48 7.96 5.34
CA LEU A 216 43.55 8.99 5.17
C LEU A 216 44.85 8.70 5.97
N GLY A 217 44.78 7.99 7.07
CA GLY A 217 45.94 7.71 7.94
C GLY A 217 46.89 6.62 7.43
N ARG A 218 46.67 6.02 6.26
CA ARG A 218 47.36 4.82 5.76
C ARG A 218 48.16 5.13 4.49
N SER A 219 49.09 6.06 4.65
CA SER A 219 49.87 6.64 3.53
C SER A 219 50.52 5.60 2.59
N GLY A 220 50.45 5.87 1.32
CA GLY A 220 51.23 5.23 0.25
C GLY A 220 50.69 3.89 -0.31
N ARG A 221 49.70 3.28 0.31
CA ARG A 221 49.16 1.97 -0.13
C ARG A 221 48.02 2.03 -1.13
N LEU A 222 47.15 3.03 -1.03
CA LEU A 222 45.97 3.13 -1.89
C LEU A 222 46.34 3.50 -3.33
N ALA A 223 47.20 4.48 -3.53
CA ALA A 223 47.67 4.84 -4.87
C ALA A 223 48.40 3.67 -5.55
N ASP A 224 49.26 2.96 -4.82
CA ASP A 224 49.93 1.76 -5.35
C ASP A 224 48.95 0.67 -5.71
N LEU A 225 47.93 0.42 -4.84
CA LEU A 225 46.90 -0.57 -5.08
C LEU A 225 46.12 -0.24 -6.36
N PHE A 226 45.53 0.94 -6.45
CA PHE A 226 44.66 1.29 -7.56
C PHE A 226 45.46 1.54 -8.86
N ARG A 227 46.54 2.31 -8.81
CA ARG A 227 47.28 2.70 -10.01
C ARG A 227 48.21 1.63 -10.53
N ASN A 228 49.00 0.98 -9.62
CA ASN A 228 50.03 0.03 -10.02
C ASN A 228 49.56 -1.40 -10.06
N ARG A 229 48.77 -1.86 -9.05
CA ARG A 229 48.36 -3.27 -9.01
C ARG A 229 47.06 -3.55 -9.77
N LEU A 230 46.06 -2.66 -9.67
CA LEU A 230 44.79 -2.77 -10.36
C LEU A 230 44.81 -2.07 -11.73
N GLN A 231 45.84 -1.27 -12.04
CA GLN A 231 45.97 -0.49 -13.26
C GLN A 231 44.75 0.40 -13.55
N PHE A 232 44.11 0.92 -12.50
CA PHE A 232 42.93 1.72 -12.60
C PHE A 232 43.21 3.11 -13.20
N GLY A 233 42.65 3.36 -14.36
CA GLY A 233 42.81 4.63 -15.11
C GLY A 233 41.76 5.71 -14.78
N GLY A 234 40.70 5.35 -14.06
CA GLY A 234 39.58 6.25 -13.71
C GLY A 234 39.91 7.20 -12.56
N LEU A 235 38.91 7.94 -12.10
CA LEU A 235 39.04 8.97 -11.06
C LEU A 235 39.16 8.39 -9.65
N LEU A 236 40.06 8.89 -8.85
CA LEU A 236 40.09 8.73 -7.40
C LEU A 236 39.55 10.01 -6.76
N ILE A 237 38.53 9.89 -5.96
CA ILE A 237 37.73 11.01 -5.45
C ILE A 237 37.69 10.92 -3.94
N ALA A 238 37.90 12.01 -3.22
CA ALA A 238 37.84 12.01 -1.76
C ALA A 238 37.12 13.23 -1.22
N GLU A 239 36.43 13.05 -0.11
CA GLU A 239 35.86 14.15 0.67
C GLU A 239 36.90 14.76 1.60
N VAL A 240 36.85 16.07 1.73
CA VAL A 240 37.79 16.84 2.56
C VAL A 240 37.01 17.66 3.57
N THR A 241 37.17 17.36 4.82
CA THR A 241 36.51 18.06 5.93
C THR A 241 37.45 19.09 6.59
N THR A 242 38.75 18.95 6.41
CA THR A 242 39.78 19.89 6.95
C THR A 242 40.89 20.14 5.95
N GLU A 243 41.50 21.36 5.97
CA GLU A 243 42.64 21.74 5.10
C GLU A 243 43.83 20.78 5.24
N ALA A 244 44.07 20.24 6.44
CA ALA A 244 45.19 19.35 6.71
C ALA A 244 45.13 18.04 5.93
N GLN A 245 43.93 17.60 5.52
CA GLN A 245 43.74 16.36 4.76
C GLN A 245 44.17 16.50 3.30
N ILE A 246 44.22 17.70 2.74
CA ILE A 246 44.50 17.94 1.30
C ILE A 246 45.85 17.40 0.89
N ALA A 247 46.90 17.72 1.66
CA ALA A 247 48.25 17.25 1.32
C ALA A 247 48.32 15.72 1.33
N ASN A 248 47.72 15.08 2.35
CA ASN A 248 47.70 13.62 2.48
C ASN A 248 46.97 12.96 1.32
N TRP A 249 45.82 13.53 0.88
CA TRP A 249 45.08 12.99 -0.26
C TRP A 249 45.86 13.17 -1.58
N LEU A 250 46.59 14.25 -1.74
CA LEU A 250 47.44 14.45 -2.94
C LEU A 250 48.58 13.44 -3.02
N GLU A 251 49.18 13.08 -1.86
CA GLU A 251 50.21 12.02 -1.76
C GLU A 251 49.66 10.64 -2.11
N GLN A 252 48.33 10.44 -1.97
CA GLN A 252 47.65 9.21 -2.34
C GLN A 252 47.11 9.19 -3.78
N ASP A 253 47.63 10.10 -4.63
CA ASP A 253 47.22 10.26 -6.03
C ASP A 253 45.73 10.48 -6.28
N VAL A 254 45.01 11.07 -5.32
CA VAL A 254 43.61 11.46 -5.50
C VAL A 254 43.47 12.54 -6.54
N ASP A 255 42.50 12.39 -7.44
CA ASP A 255 42.26 13.30 -8.57
C ASP A 255 41.35 14.46 -8.21
N LEU A 256 40.26 14.17 -7.51
CA LEU A 256 39.22 15.15 -7.16
C LEU A 256 39.00 15.19 -5.64
N LEU A 257 38.90 16.42 -5.14
CA LEU A 257 38.61 16.72 -3.75
C LEU A 257 37.24 17.37 -3.63
N VAL A 258 36.33 16.71 -2.95
CA VAL A 258 34.99 17.24 -2.67
C VAL A 258 35.02 18.00 -1.36
N ILE A 259 34.62 19.26 -1.43
CA ILE A 259 34.66 20.20 -0.29
C ILE A 259 33.32 20.91 -0.13
N GLU A 260 32.95 21.26 1.07
CA GLU A 260 31.85 22.18 1.33
C GLU A 260 32.10 23.54 0.70
N ALA A 261 31.09 24.18 0.15
CA ALA A 261 31.25 25.46 -0.57
C ALA A 261 31.89 26.57 0.28
N GLY A 262 31.65 26.54 1.62
CA GLY A 262 32.31 27.45 2.54
C GLY A 262 33.83 27.25 2.71
N GLN A 263 34.33 26.07 2.35
CA GLN A 263 35.73 25.67 2.49
C GLN A 263 36.57 25.94 1.22
N TYR A 264 35.98 26.53 0.17
CA TYR A 264 36.65 26.72 -1.12
C TYR A 264 37.97 27.52 -1.01
N THR A 265 37.94 28.68 -0.38
CA THR A 265 39.13 29.55 -0.26
C THR A 265 40.22 28.93 0.62
N PRO A 266 39.90 28.35 1.79
CA PRO A 266 40.88 27.58 2.57
C PRO A 266 41.48 26.42 1.78
N ALA A 267 40.67 25.62 1.12
CA ALA A 267 41.13 24.45 0.35
C ALA A 267 42.05 24.86 -0.81
N LEU A 268 41.71 25.91 -1.56
CA LEU A 268 42.56 26.42 -2.62
C LEU A 268 43.91 26.92 -2.08
N LYS A 269 43.91 27.57 -0.92
CA LYS A 269 45.17 28.00 -0.24
C LYS A 269 46.01 26.78 0.14
N ALA A 270 45.41 25.73 0.67
CA ALA A 270 46.12 24.50 1.02
C ALA A 270 46.70 23.79 -0.23
N LEU A 271 45.94 23.72 -1.32
CA LEU A 271 46.43 23.21 -2.62
C LEU A 271 47.65 23.98 -3.11
N LYS A 272 47.60 25.30 -3.09
CA LYS A 272 48.75 26.17 -3.47
C LYS A 272 49.97 25.95 -2.58
N GLN A 273 49.77 25.74 -1.30
CA GLN A 273 50.83 25.40 -0.37
C GLN A 273 51.44 24.02 -0.66
N ALA A 274 50.62 23.00 -0.89
CA ALA A 274 51.06 21.66 -1.26
C ALA A 274 51.91 21.68 -2.54
N TYR A 275 51.46 22.41 -3.56
CA TYR A 275 52.20 22.59 -4.80
C TYR A 275 53.56 23.30 -4.55
N ARG A 276 53.57 24.41 -3.82
CA ARG A 276 54.83 25.14 -3.49
C ARG A 276 55.82 24.34 -2.67
N ARG A 277 55.35 23.40 -1.85
CA ARG A 277 56.16 22.47 -1.03
C ARG A 277 56.65 21.25 -1.81
N GLY A 278 56.24 21.09 -3.07
CA GLY A 278 56.59 19.93 -3.87
C GLY A 278 55.84 18.63 -3.55
N VAL A 279 54.79 18.71 -2.75
CA VAL A 279 53.89 17.58 -2.50
C VAL A 279 53.13 17.18 -3.78
N LEU A 280 52.89 18.14 -4.65
CA LEU A 280 52.28 17.96 -5.97
C LEU A 280 53.17 18.59 -7.01
N SER A 281 53.79 17.79 -7.91
CA SER A 281 54.58 18.29 -9.02
C SER A 281 53.70 18.77 -10.19
N GLU A 282 54.26 19.60 -11.08
CA GLU A 282 53.55 20.03 -12.32
C GLU A 282 53.14 18.80 -13.17
N GLU A 283 54.00 17.81 -13.26
CA GLU A 283 53.71 16.58 -14.00
C GLU A 283 52.54 15.83 -13.42
N GLN A 284 52.51 15.60 -12.08
CA GLN A 284 51.42 14.97 -11.37
C GLN A 284 50.13 15.77 -11.50
N LEU A 285 50.20 17.10 -11.41
CA LEU A 285 49.05 17.97 -11.60
C LEU A 285 48.47 17.81 -13.01
N ASN A 286 49.32 17.81 -14.04
CA ASN A 286 48.85 17.61 -15.42
C ASN A 286 48.28 16.20 -15.65
N GLN A 287 48.83 15.16 -15.04
CA GLN A 287 48.28 13.82 -15.11
C GLN A 287 46.88 13.71 -14.48
N LYS A 288 46.67 14.30 -13.29
CA LYS A 288 45.36 14.37 -12.63
C LYS A 288 44.38 15.13 -13.50
N LEU A 289 44.73 16.28 -14.01
CA LEU A 289 43.88 17.08 -14.89
C LEU A 289 43.53 16.34 -16.18
N THR A 290 44.44 15.60 -16.75
CA THR A 290 44.18 14.77 -17.93
C THR A 290 43.09 13.74 -17.65
N ARG A 291 43.15 13.06 -16.49
CA ARG A 291 42.08 12.12 -16.07
C ARG A 291 40.75 12.83 -15.87
N ILE A 292 40.73 13.96 -15.20
CA ILE A 292 39.51 14.76 -14.94
C ILE A 292 38.91 15.26 -16.26
N LEU A 293 39.74 15.82 -17.16
CA LEU A 293 39.24 16.36 -18.43
C LEU A 293 38.75 15.27 -19.37
N LYS A 294 39.39 14.09 -19.36
CA LYS A 294 38.87 12.93 -20.09
C LYS A 294 37.48 12.50 -19.57
N ALA A 295 37.33 12.41 -18.25
CA ALA A 295 36.03 12.04 -17.62
C ALA A 295 34.94 13.07 -17.94
N ARG A 296 35.31 14.37 -17.93
CA ARG A 296 34.38 15.47 -18.28
C ARG A 296 33.95 15.44 -19.74
N ALA A 297 34.93 15.27 -20.65
CA ALA A 297 34.67 15.18 -22.08
C ALA A 297 33.77 13.99 -22.38
N TRP A 298 34.08 12.84 -21.81
CA TRP A 298 33.26 11.63 -22.00
C TRP A 298 31.86 11.78 -21.45
N ALA A 299 31.68 12.34 -20.26
CA ALA A 299 30.36 12.58 -19.66
C ALA A 299 29.58 13.71 -20.37
N GLY A 300 30.25 14.58 -21.10
CA GLY A 300 29.64 15.63 -21.92
C GLY A 300 29.26 15.22 -23.34
N ASP A 301 29.81 14.09 -23.81
CA ASP A 301 29.51 13.52 -25.14
C ASP A 301 28.23 12.67 -25.10
N LYS A 302 27.15 13.25 -24.60
CA LYS A 302 25.86 12.61 -24.51
C LYS A 302 25.14 12.65 -25.86
N PRO A 303 24.36 11.61 -26.20
CA PRO A 303 23.48 11.70 -27.36
C PRO A 303 22.55 12.90 -27.19
N GLU A 304 22.46 13.77 -28.23
CA GLU A 304 21.57 14.93 -28.20
C GLU A 304 20.14 14.47 -27.77
N PRO A 305 19.54 15.12 -26.78
CA PRO A 305 18.13 14.90 -26.52
C PRO A 305 17.33 15.33 -27.74
N GLU A 306 16.40 14.54 -28.23
CA GLU A 306 15.53 14.95 -29.32
C GLU A 306 14.93 16.34 -29.07
N PRO A 307 14.84 17.20 -30.10
CA PRO A 307 14.40 18.60 -29.96
C PRO A 307 13.00 18.61 -29.31
N ARG A 308 12.89 19.34 -28.21
CA ARG A 308 11.63 19.58 -27.53
C ARG A 308 10.62 20.17 -28.52
N PRO A 309 9.41 19.57 -28.71
CA PRO A 309 8.36 20.28 -29.40
C PRO A 309 8.03 21.58 -28.65
N ALA A 310 7.89 22.67 -29.37
CA ALA A 310 7.64 23.99 -28.81
C ALA A 310 6.37 23.96 -27.94
N ALA A 311 6.51 24.35 -26.68
CA ALA A 311 5.44 24.41 -25.71
C ALA A 311 4.29 25.27 -26.22
N SER A 312 3.15 24.68 -26.55
CA SER A 312 1.91 25.39 -26.78
C SER A 312 1.35 25.83 -25.42
N LYS A 313 1.13 27.13 -25.27
CA LYS A 313 0.49 27.71 -24.09
C LYS A 313 -0.86 27.07 -23.83
N PRO A 314 -1.22 26.73 -22.61
CA PRO A 314 -2.56 26.23 -22.29
C PRO A 314 -3.57 27.36 -22.49
N ALA A 315 -4.51 27.17 -23.39
CA ALA A 315 -5.70 28.02 -23.48
C ALA A 315 -6.68 27.60 -22.38
N LEU A 316 -6.70 28.42 -21.34
CA LEU A 316 -7.76 28.38 -20.34
C LEU A 316 -8.79 29.40 -20.79
N GLU A 317 -9.90 28.93 -21.36
CA GLU A 317 -11.21 29.57 -21.44
C GLU A 317 -12.04 28.93 -22.57
N ALA A 318 -12.98 28.04 -22.21
CA ALA A 318 -14.21 27.92 -22.98
C ALA A 318 -15.27 27.20 -22.13
N SER A 319 -16.35 27.93 -22.01
CA SER A 319 -17.57 27.71 -21.25
C SER A 319 -18.32 26.43 -21.58
N VAL A 320 -19.04 25.99 -20.58
CA VAL A 320 -20.18 25.06 -20.60
C VAL A 320 -21.17 25.35 -21.73
N ALA A 321 -21.31 24.38 -22.66
CA ALA A 321 -22.57 24.13 -23.39
C ALA A 321 -22.43 22.80 -24.15
N GLY A 322 -23.41 21.92 -23.97
CA GLY A 322 -23.47 20.54 -24.41
C GLY A 322 -23.04 20.24 -25.83
N ALA A 323 -22.19 19.26 -25.96
CA ALA A 323 -22.05 18.44 -27.16
C ALA A 323 -21.41 17.09 -26.74
N THR A 324 -22.10 16.02 -27.02
CA THR A 324 -21.56 14.67 -27.10
C THR A 324 -20.45 14.64 -28.13
N VAL A 325 -19.19 14.55 -27.70
CA VAL A 325 -18.04 14.27 -28.54
C VAL A 325 -17.42 13.01 -27.97
N GLU A 326 -17.45 11.93 -28.74
CA GLU A 326 -16.53 10.81 -28.59
C GLU A 326 -15.11 11.36 -28.72
N ALA A 327 -14.51 11.75 -27.61
CA ALA A 327 -13.10 12.10 -27.57
C ALA A 327 -12.29 10.81 -27.51
N GLN A 328 -11.60 10.47 -28.59
CA GLN A 328 -10.46 9.56 -28.51
C GLN A 328 -9.52 10.11 -27.41
N PRO A 329 -8.96 9.26 -26.52
CA PRO A 329 -8.05 9.74 -25.51
C PRO A 329 -6.84 10.38 -26.20
N GLU A 330 -6.67 11.69 -26.01
CA GLU A 330 -5.46 12.38 -26.42
C GLU A 330 -4.27 11.72 -25.73
N ARG A 331 -3.29 11.27 -26.51
CA ARG A 331 -2.02 10.79 -25.99
C ARG A 331 -1.36 11.95 -25.22
N LEU A 332 -1.25 11.76 -23.90
CA LEU A 332 -0.54 12.69 -23.02
C LEU A 332 0.91 12.88 -23.53
N SER A 333 1.42 14.09 -23.45
CA SER A 333 2.81 14.39 -23.78
C SER A 333 3.76 13.59 -22.85
N ARG A 334 5.01 13.38 -23.28
CA ARG A 334 6.01 12.63 -22.49
C ARG A 334 6.19 13.21 -21.07
N GLU A 335 6.01 14.52 -20.89
CA GLU A 335 6.07 15.21 -19.60
C GLU A 335 4.82 14.97 -18.75
N GLU A 336 3.63 14.91 -19.34
CA GLU A 336 2.38 14.55 -18.68
C GLU A 336 2.33 13.07 -18.30
N TYR A 337 3.02 12.22 -19.04
CA TYR A 337 3.10 10.78 -18.79
C TYR A 337 3.85 10.44 -17.48
N PHE A 338 4.92 11.16 -17.17
CA PHE A 338 5.62 11.06 -15.90
C PHE A 338 4.92 11.87 -14.79
N SER A 339 4.02 12.77 -15.13
CA SER A 339 3.58 13.83 -14.23
C SER A 339 2.58 13.43 -13.17
N ALA A 340 1.88 12.35 -13.21
CA ALA A 340 1.02 12.05 -12.06
C ALA A 340 0.46 10.63 -11.94
N THR A 341 -0.24 10.09 -12.95
CA THR A 341 -1.20 9.01 -12.69
C THR A 341 -0.57 7.63 -12.89
N SER A 342 0.12 7.40 -13.99
CA SER A 342 0.80 6.11 -14.29
C SER A 342 2.01 5.90 -13.39
N TRP A 343 2.74 6.99 -13.08
CA TRP A 343 3.89 6.91 -12.18
C TRP A 343 3.52 6.42 -10.79
N ALA A 344 2.43 6.93 -10.20
CA ALA A 344 1.98 6.49 -8.87
C ALA A 344 1.73 4.98 -8.81
N VAL A 345 1.20 4.38 -9.89
CA VAL A 345 0.99 2.92 -10.00
C VAL A 345 2.34 2.19 -10.02
N TRP A 346 3.27 2.64 -10.85
CA TRP A 346 4.57 2.00 -10.96
C TRP A 346 5.42 2.15 -9.71
N GLN A 347 5.38 3.32 -9.10
CA GLN A 347 6.04 3.58 -7.82
C GLN A 347 5.51 2.61 -6.74
N ARG A 348 4.18 2.51 -6.60
CA ARG A 348 3.57 1.61 -5.63
C ARG A 348 3.94 0.14 -5.90
N LYS A 349 3.92 -0.28 -7.16
CA LYS A 349 4.33 -1.63 -7.57
C LYS A 349 5.81 -1.89 -7.26
N ALA A 350 6.67 -0.91 -7.51
CA ALA A 350 8.10 -1.01 -7.22
C ALA A 350 8.35 -1.16 -5.71
N TYR A 351 7.76 -0.30 -4.88
CA TYR A 351 7.90 -0.40 -3.43
C TYR A 351 7.31 -1.69 -2.87
N ALA A 352 6.12 -2.10 -3.30
CA ALA A 352 5.52 -3.36 -2.89
C ALA A 352 6.41 -4.57 -3.24
N SER A 353 7.10 -4.52 -4.39
CA SER A 353 8.00 -5.59 -4.85
C SER A 353 9.38 -5.54 -4.19
N SER A 354 9.78 -4.41 -3.61
CA SER A 354 11.08 -4.24 -2.96
C SER A 354 11.08 -4.62 -1.49
N ILE A 355 9.94 -4.57 -0.80
CA ILE A 355 9.87 -4.95 0.61
C ILE A 355 10.17 -6.44 0.76
N VAL A 356 11.12 -6.75 1.65
CA VAL A 356 11.61 -8.10 1.89
C VAL A 356 11.05 -8.64 3.19
N LEU A 357 10.39 -9.78 3.14
CA LEU A 357 10.13 -10.60 4.32
C LEU A 357 11.40 -11.40 4.62
N ALA A 358 12.31 -10.82 5.40
CA ALA A 358 13.66 -11.33 5.61
C ALA A 358 13.68 -12.60 6.49
N ALA A 359 12.72 -12.71 7.41
CA ALA A 359 12.50 -13.91 8.21
C ALA A 359 11.00 -14.10 8.48
N ASN A 360 10.54 -15.36 8.42
CA ASN A 360 9.15 -15.73 8.69
C ASN A 360 9.08 -17.08 9.40
N PRO A 361 9.55 -17.18 10.66
CA PRO A 361 9.53 -18.44 11.41
C PRO A 361 8.09 -18.94 11.54
N GLU A 362 7.93 -20.26 11.42
CA GLU A 362 6.63 -20.94 11.52
C GLU A 362 5.57 -20.44 10.51
N GLN A 363 5.99 -19.71 9.48
CA GLN A 363 5.11 -19.14 8.44
C GLN A 363 4.00 -18.23 9.04
N ARG A 364 4.36 -17.40 10.02
CA ARG A 364 3.41 -16.52 10.74
C ARG A 364 2.80 -15.43 9.86
N VAL A 365 3.53 -14.93 8.88
CA VAL A 365 2.98 -13.99 7.88
C VAL A 365 2.33 -14.81 6.76
N PRO A 366 1.07 -14.55 6.45
CA PRO A 366 0.20 -13.44 6.90
C PRO A 366 -0.26 -13.59 8.36
N LEU A 367 -0.13 -12.50 9.14
CA LEU A 367 -0.59 -12.45 10.53
C LEU A 367 -2.11 -12.66 10.61
N GLU A 368 -2.58 -13.16 11.76
CA GLU A 368 -4.02 -13.25 11.99
C GLU A 368 -4.63 -11.85 12.10
N ALA A 369 -5.67 -11.62 11.30
CA ALA A 369 -6.53 -10.45 11.44
C ALA A 369 -7.57 -10.71 12.54
N GLY A 370 -8.14 -9.64 13.12
CA GLY A 370 -9.25 -9.77 14.07
C GLY A 370 -9.10 -8.94 15.33
N GLU A 371 -9.85 -9.33 16.37
CA GLU A 371 -10.04 -8.54 17.60
C GLU A 371 -8.86 -8.55 18.56
N LYS A 372 -7.93 -9.51 18.44
CA LYS A 372 -6.79 -9.58 19.35
C LYS A 372 -5.86 -8.37 19.15
N ASP A 373 -5.63 -7.64 20.21
CA ASP A 373 -4.84 -6.42 20.20
C ASP A 373 -3.35 -6.69 19.98
N TRP A 374 -2.76 -5.95 19.05
CA TRP A 374 -1.33 -5.84 18.89
C TRP A 374 -0.80 -4.64 19.68
N THR A 375 0.39 -4.75 20.24
CA THR A 375 1.12 -3.60 20.76
C THR A 375 2.12 -3.16 19.71
N ILE A 376 2.06 -1.89 19.28
CA ILE A 376 3.03 -1.32 18.34
C ILE A 376 3.98 -0.44 19.14
N LEU A 377 5.26 -0.83 19.19
CA LEU A 377 6.32 -0.07 19.83
C LEU A 377 6.98 0.85 18.80
N HIS A 378 6.83 2.13 19.03
CA HIS A 378 7.49 3.19 18.28
C HIS A 378 8.58 3.81 19.13
N LEU A 379 9.84 3.52 18.82
CA LEU A 379 10.98 3.99 19.63
C LEU A 379 11.19 5.50 19.51
N PRO A 380 11.62 6.20 20.58
CA PRO A 380 11.82 7.65 20.58
C PRO A 380 12.90 8.09 19.57
N GLY A 381 12.70 9.25 18.97
CA GLY A 381 13.68 9.88 18.07
C GLY A 381 13.23 9.97 16.60
N THR A 382 12.06 9.48 16.30
CA THR A 382 11.47 9.45 14.96
C THR A 382 10.45 10.58 14.76
N VAL A 383 10.32 11.06 13.52
CA VAL A 383 9.16 11.90 13.18
C VAL A 383 7.94 10.97 13.17
N TYR A 384 7.11 11.13 14.21
CA TYR A 384 5.91 10.33 14.36
C TYR A 384 4.87 10.72 13.30
N ASP A 385 4.63 9.86 12.37
CA ASP A 385 3.46 9.86 11.51
C ASP A 385 2.65 8.58 11.76
N ARG A 386 1.41 8.55 11.32
CA ARG A 386 0.48 7.45 11.61
C ARG A 386 0.21 6.54 10.41
N HIS A 387 0.98 6.61 9.35
CA HIS A 387 0.66 5.90 8.12
C HIS A 387 0.70 4.38 8.29
N PHE A 388 1.72 3.86 9.02
CA PHE A 388 1.79 2.43 9.32
C PHE A 388 0.60 1.98 10.17
N GLU A 389 0.35 2.64 11.29
CA GLU A 389 -0.69 2.26 12.25
C GLU A 389 -2.09 2.45 11.68
N GLN A 390 -2.31 3.49 10.91
CA GLN A 390 -3.59 3.69 10.21
C GLN A 390 -3.88 2.54 9.25
N ARG A 391 -2.88 2.13 8.45
CA ARG A 391 -3.04 1.01 7.54
C ARG A 391 -3.14 -0.32 8.27
N PHE A 392 -2.36 -0.53 9.32
CA PHE A 392 -2.44 -1.68 10.21
C PHE A 392 -3.84 -1.81 10.82
N GLY A 393 -4.41 -0.68 11.24
CA GLY A 393 -5.75 -0.59 11.83
C GLY A 393 -6.90 -1.07 10.95
N HIS A 394 -6.73 -1.20 9.63
CA HIS A 394 -7.73 -1.82 8.75
C HIS A 394 -7.78 -3.36 8.89
N TYR A 395 -6.73 -3.99 9.43
CA TYR A 395 -6.65 -5.46 9.56
C TYR A 395 -6.80 -5.95 11.00
N ALA A 396 -6.27 -5.20 11.97
CA ALA A 396 -6.24 -5.63 13.36
C ALA A 396 -6.33 -4.44 14.34
N ASN A 397 -6.79 -4.71 15.55
CA ASN A 397 -6.74 -3.75 16.63
C ASN A 397 -5.30 -3.57 17.11
N TYR A 398 -4.96 -2.36 17.59
CA TYR A 398 -3.64 -2.09 18.12
C TYR A 398 -3.65 -1.08 19.27
N ARG A 399 -2.63 -1.20 20.11
CA ARG A 399 -2.25 -0.22 21.14
C ARG A 399 -0.86 0.33 20.81
N LEU A 400 -0.70 1.64 20.83
CA LEU A 400 0.58 2.29 20.58
C LEU A 400 1.31 2.54 21.91
N VAL A 401 2.62 2.20 21.95
CA VAL A 401 3.51 2.45 23.06
C VAL A 401 4.82 3.07 22.59
N ARG A 402 5.54 3.76 23.46
CA ARG A 402 6.76 4.50 23.12
C ARG A 402 7.99 4.09 23.92
N SER A 403 7.88 3.09 24.75
CA SER A 403 9.00 2.58 25.55
C SER A 403 8.97 1.07 25.66
N TRP A 404 10.14 0.47 25.83
CA TRP A 404 10.27 -0.95 26.10
C TRP A 404 9.55 -1.39 27.38
N ALA A 405 9.49 -0.49 28.38
CA ALA A 405 8.78 -0.78 29.63
C ALA A 405 7.28 -0.96 29.40
N GLU A 406 6.67 -0.14 28.56
CA GLU A 406 5.26 -0.27 28.16
C GLU A 406 5.02 -1.49 27.27
N ALA A 407 6.01 -1.85 26.44
CA ALA A 407 5.95 -3.02 25.56
C ALA A 407 6.14 -4.34 26.30
N ALA A 408 6.76 -4.33 27.49
CA ALA A 408 7.14 -5.54 28.22
C ALA A 408 5.96 -6.43 28.67
N THR A 409 4.74 -5.92 28.63
CA THR A 409 3.51 -6.66 29.00
C THR A 409 2.70 -7.10 27.78
N ALA A 410 3.24 -6.93 26.56
CA ALA A 410 2.55 -7.30 25.35
C ALA A 410 2.63 -8.82 25.11
N ASP A 411 1.52 -9.43 24.72
CA ASP A 411 1.47 -10.80 24.19
C ASP A 411 1.87 -10.85 22.72
N ARG A 412 1.60 -9.75 21.98
CA ARG A 412 1.90 -9.55 20.56
C ARG A 412 2.52 -8.18 20.36
N LEU A 413 3.73 -8.14 19.83
CA LEU A 413 4.51 -6.93 19.71
C LEU A 413 4.99 -6.70 18.27
N ILE A 414 4.65 -5.55 17.70
CA ILE A 414 5.31 -4.98 16.51
C ILE A 414 6.37 -4.00 17.00
N VAL A 415 7.62 -4.18 16.61
CA VAL A 415 8.69 -3.21 16.81
C VAL A 415 8.94 -2.48 15.51
N LEU A 416 8.63 -1.19 15.48
CA LEU A 416 8.82 -0.34 14.30
C LEU A 416 10.14 0.39 14.40
N LEU A 417 11.07 0.10 13.48
CA LEU A 417 12.38 0.74 13.36
C LEU A 417 12.34 1.64 12.12
N ASP A 418 12.11 2.93 12.31
CA ASP A 418 11.94 3.89 11.20
C ASP A 418 13.07 4.92 11.08
N GLN A 419 14.21 4.68 11.78
CA GLN A 419 15.34 5.59 11.77
C GLN A 419 16.51 5.11 10.89
N TYR A 420 17.00 6.02 10.07
CA TYR A 420 18.39 6.04 9.63
C TYR A 420 19.28 6.54 10.78
N LEU A 421 19.51 5.72 11.78
CA LEU A 421 20.28 6.13 12.94
C LEU A 421 21.78 5.94 12.69
N LEU A 422 22.56 7.00 12.99
CA LEU A 422 24.00 6.92 13.20
C LEU A 422 24.38 6.03 14.41
N GLN A 423 23.41 5.70 15.27
CA GLN A 423 23.55 4.77 16.38
C GLN A 423 22.42 3.74 16.30
N ALA A 424 22.81 2.47 16.21
CA ALA A 424 21.86 1.39 16.22
C ALA A 424 20.99 1.42 17.49
N PRO A 425 19.66 1.20 17.40
CA PRO A 425 18.81 1.15 18.58
C PRO A 425 19.26 0.01 19.50
N ASP A 426 19.15 0.20 20.81
CA ASP A 426 19.36 -0.88 21.76
C ASP A 426 18.23 -1.93 21.64
N LEU A 427 18.48 -2.98 20.91
CA LEU A 427 17.57 -4.10 20.70
C LEU A 427 17.75 -5.22 21.73
N GLY A 428 18.66 -5.07 22.70
CA GLY A 428 18.93 -6.09 23.73
C GLY A 428 17.71 -6.47 24.57
N GLN A 429 16.67 -5.63 24.59
CA GLN A 429 15.41 -5.96 25.27
C GLN A 429 14.51 -6.92 24.47
N LEU A 430 14.72 -7.05 23.17
CA LEU A 430 13.99 -8.03 22.35
C LEU A 430 14.19 -9.46 22.86
N ASP A 431 15.40 -9.81 23.31
CA ASP A 431 15.72 -11.15 23.82
C ASP A 431 14.87 -11.56 25.02
N ARG A 432 14.47 -10.60 25.84
CA ARG A 432 13.60 -10.83 26.99
C ARG A 432 12.13 -10.95 26.57
N ILE A 433 11.69 -10.07 25.67
CA ILE A 433 10.28 -9.99 25.27
C ILE A 433 9.90 -11.19 24.41
N ARG A 434 10.78 -11.64 23.51
CA ARG A 434 10.52 -12.82 22.63
C ARG A 434 10.28 -14.13 23.40
N GLN A 435 10.65 -14.21 24.68
CA GLN A 435 10.37 -15.37 25.52
C GLN A 435 8.90 -15.44 26.00
N GLN A 436 8.15 -14.34 25.90
CA GLN A 436 6.82 -14.20 26.44
C GLN A 436 5.81 -13.68 25.41
N ALA A 437 6.27 -13.09 24.30
CA ALA A 437 5.43 -12.43 23.30
C ALA A 437 5.76 -12.90 21.89
N GLU A 438 4.76 -12.89 21.03
CA GLU A 438 4.94 -12.95 19.58
C GLU A 438 5.55 -11.63 19.10
N VAL A 439 6.76 -11.66 18.54
CA VAL A 439 7.47 -10.46 18.10
C VAL A 439 7.57 -10.41 16.58
N VAL A 440 7.26 -9.24 16.04
CA VAL A 440 7.44 -8.86 14.63
C VAL A 440 8.29 -7.59 14.59
N VAL A 441 9.35 -7.57 13.80
CA VAL A 441 10.17 -6.39 13.59
C VAL A 441 9.95 -5.87 12.17
N VAL A 442 9.55 -4.61 12.07
CA VAL A 442 9.41 -3.89 10.81
C VAL A 442 10.51 -2.85 10.72
N ASN A 443 11.54 -3.14 9.94
CA ASN A 443 12.65 -2.23 9.70
C ASN A 443 12.38 -1.38 8.46
N LEU A 444 11.99 -0.13 8.68
CA LEU A 444 11.77 0.90 7.65
C LEU A 444 13.04 1.73 7.42
N GLY A 445 14.07 1.46 8.17
CA GLY A 445 15.33 2.20 8.15
C GLY A 445 16.44 1.48 7.40
N HIS A 446 17.65 1.85 7.75
CA HIS A 446 18.85 1.30 7.14
C HIS A 446 18.97 -0.21 7.42
N PRO A 447 19.27 -1.04 6.43
CA PRO A 447 19.35 -2.50 6.59
C PRO A 447 20.48 -2.95 7.54
N VAL A 448 21.37 -2.06 7.96
CA VAL A 448 22.40 -2.36 9.01
C VAL A 448 21.76 -2.88 10.30
N ASN A 449 20.51 -2.50 10.59
CA ASN A 449 19.77 -3.01 11.75
C ASN A 449 19.61 -4.53 11.74
N LEU A 450 19.64 -5.17 10.55
CA LEU A 450 19.60 -6.62 10.40
C LEU A 450 20.82 -7.32 11.08
N GLN A 451 21.90 -6.61 11.36
CA GLN A 451 23.04 -7.17 12.10
C GLN A 451 22.73 -7.49 13.55
N GLN A 452 21.71 -6.86 14.12
CA GLN A 452 21.28 -7.05 15.50
C GLN A 452 20.03 -7.94 15.63
N LEU A 453 19.43 -8.36 14.51
CA LEU A 453 18.25 -9.20 14.46
C LEU A 453 18.61 -10.65 14.18
N SER A 454 17.69 -11.54 14.46
CA SER A 454 17.81 -12.96 14.19
C SER A 454 16.63 -13.47 13.36
N ARG A 455 16.68 -14.74 12.94
CA ARG A 455 15.55 -15.36 12.22
C ARG A 455 14.51 -15.99 13.17
N ASN A 456 14.58 -15.71 14.47
CA ASN A 456 13.63 -16.24 15.44
C ASN A 456 12.33 -15.42 15.51
N GLU A 457 12.35 -14.18 15.08
CA GLU A 457 11.20 -13.30 14.92
C GLU A 457 10.85 -13.10 13.43
N VAL A 458 9.63 -12.65 13.17
CA VAL A 458 9.27 -12.15 11.86
C VAL A 458 10.02 -10.84 11.60
N VAL A 459 10.73 -10.74 10.49
CA VAL A 459 11.49 -9.55 10.11
C VAL A 459 11.08 -9.09 8.71
N VAL A 460 10.53 -7.87 8.66
CA VAL A 460 10.23 -7.17 7.41
C VAL A 460 11.26 -6.06 7.21
N GLN A 461 11.93 -6.03 6.06
CA GLN A 461 12.85 -4.98 5.66
C GLN A 461 12.23 -4.18 4.51
N ALA A 462 11.91 -2.92 4.75
CA ALA A 462 11.75 -1.90 3.74
C ALA A 462 13.05 -1.09 3.63
N PHE A 463 13.31 -0.47 2.48
CA PHE A 463 14.58 0.24 2.25
C PHE A 463 14.41 1.76 2.34
N GLY A 464 13.37 2.21 2.98
CA GLY A 464 13.03 3.59 3.25
C GLY A 464 11.89 3.70 4.26
N ASN A 465 11.58 4.92 4.68
CA ASN A 465 10.56 5.24 5.66
C ASN A 465 9.48 6.19 5.12
N SER A 466 9.28 6.20 3.81
CA SER A 466 8.20 6.98 3.19
C SER A 466 6.82 6.47 3.65
N ASP A 467 5.82 7.33 3.56
CA ASP A 467 4.43 6.99 3.91
C ASP A 467 3.95 5.74 3.15
N LEU A 468 4.37 5.62 1.88
CA LEU A 468 4.01 4.48 1.04
C LEU A 468 4.68 3.18 1.52
N GLU A 469 5.96 3.21 1.92
CA GLU A 469 6.65 2.03 2.44
C GLU A 469 6.06 1.56 3.77
N LYS A 470 5.70 2.49 4.66
CA LYS A 470 5.00 2.20 5.92
C LYS A 470 3.64 1.55 5.66
N GLU A 471 2.87 2.12 4.74
CA GLU A 471 1.57 1.60 4.34
C GLU A 471 1.67 0.19 3.75
N LEU A 472 2.63 -0.05 2.87
CA LEU A 472 2.84 -1.34 2.21
C LEU A 472 3.40 -2.39 3.17
N ALA A 473 4.29 -2.02 4.09
CA ALA A 473 4.80 -2.93 5.11
C ALA A 473 3.67 -3.44 6.03
N ALA A 474 2.74 -2.56 6.43
CA ALA A 474 1.57 -2.96 7.19
C ALA A 474 0.68 -3.94 6.40
N GLN A 475 0.46 -3.71 5.12
CA GLN A 475 -0.32 -4.60 4.26
C GLN A 475 0.36 -5.95 4.03
N LEU A 476 1.68 -5.98 3.88
CA LEU A 476 2.45 -7.21 3.73
C LEU A 476 2.27 -8.12 4.93
N LEU A 477 2.31 -7.57 6.15
CA LEU A 477 2.15 -8.36 7.37
C LEU A 477 0.83 -9.14 7.40
N PHE A 478 -0.25 -8.60 6.84
CA PHE A 478 -1.55 -9.26 6.81
C PHE A 478 -1.85 -9.97 5.47
N GLY A 479 -0.92 -9.95 4.51
CA GLY A 479 -1.15 -10.53 3.20
C GLY A 479 -2.14 -9.73 2.34
N GLY A 480 -2.24 -8.42 2.54
CA GLY A 480 -2.87 -7.50 1.58
C GLY A 480 -2.03 -7.37 0.31
N ILE A 481 -0.71 -7.46 0.45
CA ILE A 481 0.23 -7.60 -0.67
C ILE A 481 1.13 -8.83 -0.47
N ALA A 482 1.61 -9.39 -1.57
CA ALA A 482 2.53 -10.52 -1.56
C ALA A 482 3.96 -10.08 -1.24
N ALA A 483 4.70 -10.84 -0.42
CA ALA A 483 6.14 -10.68 -0.25
C ALA A 483 6.88 -11.31 -1.43
N ARG A 484 7.67 -10.52 -2.16
CA ARG A 484 8.44 -10.95 -3.34
C ARG A 484 9.89 -10.49 -3.29
N GLY A 485 10.21 -9.51 -2.46
CA GLY A 485 11.52 -8.90 -2.34
C GLY A 485 12.60 -9.87 -1.87
N ARG A 486 13.85 -9.56 -2.19
CA ARG A 486 15.03 -10.32 -1.79
C ARG A 486 16.10 -9.38 -1.28
N LEU A 487 16.84 -9.80 -0.26
CA LEU A 487 17.94 -9.01 0.27
C LEU A 487 18.98 -8.75 -0.82
N PRO A 488 19.32 -7.50 -1.11
CA PRO A 488 20.28 -7.15 -2.17
C PRO A 488 21.73 -7.41 -1.77
N LEU A 489 22.01 -7.50 -0.46
CA LEU A 489 23.33 -7.72 0.13
C LEU A 489 23.25 -8.71 1.29
N THR A 490 24.40 -9.20 1.74
CA THR A 490 24.55 -9.93 3.01
C THR A 490 24.77 -8.92 4.14
N TYR A 491 23.90 -8.94 5.13
CA TYR A 491 23.95 -8.03 6.28
C TYR A 491 24.50 -8.71 7.55
N SER A 492 24.24 -10.01 7.69
CA SER A 492 24.77 -10.83 8.79
C SER A 492 24.75 -12.32 8.37
N PRO A 493 25.28 -13.25 9.16
CA PRO A 493 25.17 -14.69 8.89
C PRO A 493 23.72 -15.20 8.76
N ASP A 494 22.77 -14.53 9.42
CA ASP A 494 21.34 -14.86 9.37
C ASP A 494 20.60 -14.24 8.17
N PHE A 495 21.13 -13.17 7.60
CA PHE A 495 20.51 -12.39 6.53
C PHE A 495 21.43 -12.27 5.32
N LEU A 496 21.38 -13.27 4.44
CA LEU A 496 22.27 -13.39 3.28
C LEU A 496 21.63 -12.77 2.02
N ILE A 497 22.47 -12.33 1.11
CA ILE A 497 22.05 -11.87 -0.23
C ILE A 497 21.13 -12.89 -0.92
N GLY A 498 20.11 -12.41 -1.59
CA GLY A 498 19.12 -13.22 -2.31
C GLY A 498 18.09 -13.91 -1.43
N GLN A 499 18.24 -13.86 -0.11
CA GLN A 499 17.22 -14.36 0.82
C GLN A 499 16.00 -13.46 0.87
N GLY A 500 14.85 -14.06 1.17
CA GLY A 500 13.56 -13.44 1.32
C GLY A 500 12.49 -14.52 1.23
N GLU A 501 11.58 -14.53 2.20
CA GLU A 501 10.45 -15.45 2.20
C GLU A 501 9.38 -14.94 1.23
N LYS A 502 8.68 -15.86 0.58
CA LYS A 502 7.60 -15.52 -0.35
C LYS A 502 6.26 -15.81 0.29
N THR A 503 5.32 -14.89 0.10
CA THR A 503 3.92 -15.08 0.47
C THR A 503 3.01 -14.73 -0.70
N GLU A 504 1.74 -15.12 -0.60
CA GLU A 504 0.72 -14.69 -1.54
C GLU A 504 -0.14 -13.56 -0.94
N ALA A 505 -0.75 -12.76 -1.80
CA ALA A 505 -1.81 -11.84 -1.38
C ALA A 505 -3.09 -12.65 -1.14
N VAL A 506 -3.59 -12.62 0.08
CA VAL A 506 -4.74 -13.45 0.51
C VAL A 506 -5.86 -12.65 1.14
N ARG A 507 -5.68 -11.33 1.30
CA ARG A 507 -6.67 -10.39 1.84
C ARG A 507 -6.79 -9.16 0.94
N LEU A 508 -7.81 -8.37 1.18
CA LEU A 508 -8.01 -7.09 0.50
C LEU A 508 -6.78 -6.20 0.62
N GLU A 509 -6.26 -5.73 -0.51
CA GLU A 509 -5.26 -4.68 -0.59
C GLU A 509 -5.97 -3.32 -0.55
N TYR A 510 -5.44 -2.35 0.17
CA TYR A 510 -5.83 -0.94 0.05
C TYR A 510 -4.94 -0.29 -1.00
N ALA A 511 -5.53 0.06 -2.13
CA ALA A 511 -4.79 0.38 -3.36
C ALA A 511 -5.22 1.70 -4.00
N LEU A 512 -4.44 2.15 -4.97
CA LEU A 512 -4.84 3.25 -5.82
C LEU A 512 -5.85 2.76 -6.88
N PRO A 513 -6.90 3.53 -7.21
CA PRO A 513 -7.86 3.18 -8.26
C PRO A 513 -7.21 2.83 -9.59
N GLN A 514 -6.13 3.51 -9.94
CA GLN A 514 -5.38 3.29 -11.18
C GLN A 514 -4.77 1.88 -11.28
N GLN A 515 -4.52 1.20 -10.16
CA GLN A 515 -3.99 -0.17 -10.16
C GLN A 515 -4.98 -1.20 -10.74
N VAL A 516 -6.25 -0.82 -10.84
CA VAL A 516 -7.34 -1.65 -11.38
C VAL A 516 -8.05 -0.99 -12.55
N GLY A 517 -7.39 -0.07 -13.24
CA GLY A 517 -7.91 0.53 -14.46
C GLY A 517 -8.93 1.65 -14.25
N VAL A 518 -8.92 2.32 -13.10
CA VAL A 518 -9.88 3.36 -12.73
C VAL A 518 -9.17 4.70 -12.50
N LEU A 519 -9.59 5.76 -13.19
CA LEU A 519 -9.13 7.13 -12.92
C LEU A 519 -9.76 7.65 -11.63
N PRO A 520 -8.99 8.12 -10.63
CA PRO A 520 -9.52 8.65 -9.36
C PRO A 520 -10.52 9.77 -9.55
N GLN A 521 -10.32 10.62 -10.56
CA GLN A 521 -11.19 11.76 -10.89
C GLN A 521 -12.62 11.31 -11.24
N ARG A 522 -12.79 10.10 -11.77
CA ARG A 522 -14.10 9.54 -12.06
C ARG A 522 -14.89 9.18 -10.81
N LEU A 523 -14.17 8.77 -9.75
CA LEU A 523 -14.80 8.43 -8.47
C LEU A 523 -15.18 9.65 -7.61
N VAL A 524 -14.71 10.86 -7.94
CA VAL A 524 -15.07 12.10 -7.22
C VAL A 524 -16.59 12.37 -7.27
N GLY A 525 -17.27 11.86 -8.30
CA GLY A 525 -18.71 11.93 -8.39
C GLY A 525 -19.45 11.30 -7.21
N ILE A 526 -18.85 10.28 -6.57
CA ILE A 526 -19.39 9.65 -5.36
C ILE A 526 -19.45 10.67 -4.21
N ASP A 527 -18.37 11.42 -4.00
CA ASP A 527 -18.30 12.45 -2.94
C ASP A 527 -19.43 13.47 -3.11
N ALA A 528 -19.64 13.95 -4.32
CA ALA A 528 -20.66 14.94 -4.62
C ALA A 528 -22.09 14.41 -4.39
N ILE A 529 -22.34 13.15 -4.79
CA ILE A 529 -23.66 12.52 -4.61
C ILE A 529 -23.97 12.32 -3.12
N VAL A 530 -23.02 11.80 -2.35
CA VAL A 530 -23.21 11.54 -0.92
C VAL A 530 -23.34 12.85 -0.15
N GLN A 531 -22.52 13.85 -0.46
CA GLN A 531 -22.61 15.15 0.20
C GLN A 531 -23.94 15.84 -0.10
N SER A 532 -24.42 15.83 -1.36
CA SER A 532 -25.74 16.35 -1.73
C SER A 532 -26.85 15.63 -0.95
N ALA A 533 -26.78 14.30 -0.84
CA ALA A 533 -27.76 13.52 -0.07
C ALA A 533 -27.78 13.89 1.41
N ILE A 534 -26.63 14.20 2.02
CA ILE A 534 -26.53 14.68 3.40
C ILE A 534 -27.11 16.10 3.53
N ASP A 535 -26.74 17.00 2.63
CA ASP A 535 -27.17 18.40 2.65
C ASP A 535 -28.69 18.55 2.43
N GLU A 536 -29.26 17.70 1.59
CA GLU A 536 -30.71 17.63 1.35
C GLU A 536 -31.45 16.84 2.44
N GLY A 537 -30.76 16.25 3.40
CA GLY A 537 -31.35 15.55 4.53
C GLY A 537 -31.89 14.18 4.13
N ALA A 538 -31.30 13.49 3.16
CA ALA A 538 -31.62 12.12 2.82
C ALA A 538 -31.03 11.11 3.84
N THR A 539 -29.89 11.42 4.40
CA THR A 539 -29.23 10.72 5.52
C THR A 539 -28.30 11.67 6.26
N PRO A 540 -28.09 11.51 7.59
CA PRO A 540 -27.14 12.36 8.32
C PRO A 540 -25.69 12.01 8.05
N GLY A 541 -25.40 10.75 7.69
CA GLY A 541 -24.07 10.26 7.36
C GLY A 541 -24.10 8.96 6.60
N ALA A 542 -22.95 8.53 6.08
CA ALA A 542 -22.80 7.32 5.30
C ALA A 542 -21.36 6.78 5.32
N GLN A 543 -21.21 5.48 5.06
CA GLN A 543 -19.95 4.87 4.65
C GLN A 543 -20.10 4.33 3.22
N VAL A 544 -19.09 4.55 2.39
CA VAL A 544 -19.03 4.05 1.01
C VAL A 544 -17.72 3.32 0.80
N LEU A 545 -17.80 2.08 0.32
CA LEU A 545 -16.63 1.30 -0.03
C LEU A 545 -16.80 0.69 -1.41
N VAL A 546 -15.74 0.77 -2.21
CA VAL A 546 -15.63 0.09 -3.51
C VAL A 546 -14.36 -0.72 -3.51
N ALA A 547 -14.49 -2.02 -3.78
CA ALA A 547 -13.34 -2.89 -4.02
C ALA A 547 -13.45 -3.53 -5.41
N LYS A 548 -12.33 -3.60 -6.15
CA LYS A 548 -12.21 -4.21 -7.47
C LYS A 548 -10.97 -5.07 -7.54
N SER A 549 -11.10 -6.29 -8.06
CA SER A 549 -10.00 -7.26 -8.21
C SER A 549 -9.19 -7.44 -6.92
N GLY A 550 -9.89 -7.60 -5.78
CA GLY A 550 -9.29 -7.78 -4.45
C GLY A 550 -8.65 -6.53 -3.85
N LYS A 551 -8.90 -5.33 -4.42
CA LYS A 551 -8.33 -4.06 -3.98
C LYS A 551 -9.41 -3.08 -3.59
N VAL A 552 -9.32 -2.55 -2.36
CA VAL A 552 -10.14 -1.42 -1.90
C VAL A 552 -9.61 -0.16 -2.57
N ILE A 553 -10.37 0.39 -3.50
CA ILE A 553 -10.00 1.56 -4.30
C ILE A 553 -10.70 2.83 -3.88
N TYR A 554 -11.75 2.69 -3.07
CA TYR A 554 -12.49 3.79 -2.48
C TYR A 554 -13.04 3.35 -1.13
N ASN A 555 -12.76 4.09 -0.06
CA ASN A 555 -13.27 3.84 1.27
C ASN A 555 -13.37 5.16 2.02
N LYS A 556 -14.59 5.69 2.17
CA LYS A 556 -14.83 6.98 2.82
C LYS A 556 -16.03 6.96 3.75
N ALA A 557 -15.89 7.70 4.84
CA ALA A 557 -16.96 8.02 5.80
C ALA A 557 -17.39 9.48 5.63
N PHE A 558 -18.69 9.73 5.62
CA PHE A 558 -19.29 11.02 5.35
C PHE A 558 -20.25 11.44 6.45
N GLY A 559 -20.32 12.74 6.72
CA GLY A 559 -21.33 13.32 7.60
C GLY A 559 -21.16 12.93 9.06
N HIS A 560 -22.27 12.74 9.75
CA HIS A 560 -22.34 12.57 11.20
C HIS A 560 -23.36 11.51 11.59
N HIS A 561 -23.32 11.04 12.83
CA HIS A 561 -24.26 10.08 13.39
C HIS A 561 -25.72 10.60 13.31
N THR A 562 -25.90 11.89 13.51
CA THR A 562 -27.21 12.56 13.51
C THR A 562 -27.12 13.93 12.84
N TYR A 563 -28.25 14.52 12.50
CA TYR A 563 -28.32 15.89 11.97
C TYR A 563 -27.88 16.97 12.97
N LYS A 564 -27.70 16.62 14.26
CA LYS A 564 -27.12 17.55 15.26
C LYS A 564 -25.63 17.79 15.06
N LYS A 565 -24.95 16.97 14.25
CA LYS A 565 -23.53 17.08 13.88
C LYS A 565 -22.55 17.02 15.08
N GLU A 566 -22.92 16.32 16.14
CA GLU A 566 -22.09 16.22 17.35
C GLU A 566 -20.93 15.23 17.16
N GLN A 567 -21.16 14.15 16.38
CA GLN A 567 -20.19 13.09 16.15
C GLN A 567 -20.08 12.78 14.66
N LYS A 568 -18.86 12.83 14.11
CA LYS A 568 -18.56 12.45 12.72
C LYS A 568 -18.56 10.92 12.58
N ILE A 569 -19.01 10.46 11.41
CA ILE A 569 -18.88 9.03 11.06
C ILE A 569 -17.41 8.66 10.92
N GLN A 570 -17.06 7.52 11.50
CA GLN A 570 -15.76 6.85 11.39
C GLN A 570 -15.89 5.54 10.60
N HIS A 571 -14.79 5.03 10.07
CA HIS A 571 -14.78 3.73 9.37
C HIS A 571 -15.15 2.56 10.31
N SER A 572 -14.86 2.68 11.60
CA SER A 572 -15.16 1.69 12.63
C SER A 572 -16.60 1.74 13.16
N ASP A 573 -17.41 2.72 12.74
CA ASP A 573 -18.77 2.85 13.23
C ASP A 573 -19.68 1.78 12.65
N LEU A 574 -20.55 1.21 13.51
CA LEU A 574 -21.46 0.13 13.17
C LEU A 574 -22.83 0.67 12.76
N TYR A 575 -23.31 0.21 11.63
CA TYR A 575 -24.67 0.45 11.15
C TYR A 575 -25.56 -0.77 11.36
N ASP A 576 -26.85 -0.56 11.70
CA ASP A 576 -27.86 -1.59 11.52
C ASP A 576 -28.02 -1.84 10.01
N VAL A 577 -27.53 -3.00 9.56
CA VAL A 577 -27.52 -3.34 8.14
C VAL A 577 -28.83 -3.91 7.64
N ALA A 578 -29.85 -4.00 8.50
CA ALA A 578 -31.21 -4.46 8.20
C ALA A 578 -31.21 -5.78 7.41
N SER A 579 -31.86 -5.83 6.24
CA SER A 579 -32.01 -7.05 5.44
C SER A 579 -30.71 -7.62 4.87
N ILE A 580 -29.60 -6.90 4.91
CA ILE A 580 -28.28 -7.49 4.59
C ILE A 580 -27.96 -8.65 5.55
N THR A 581 -28.52 -8.67 6.77
CA THR A 581 -28.47 -9.79 7.70
C THR A 581 -28.84 -11.13 7.03
N LYS A 582 -29.79 -11.12 6.07
CA LYS A 582 -30.21 -12.33 5.35
C LYS A 582 -29.04 -13.02 4.65
N ILE A 583 -28.18 -12.23 4.00
CA ILE A 583 -27.07 -12.75 3.22
C ILE A 583 -25.75 -12.79 3.99
N ALA A 584 -25.61 -11.94 5.01
CA ALA A 584 -24.39 -11.85 5.82
C ALA A 584 -24.39 -12.81 7.04
N ALA A 585 -25.52 -13.44 7.35
CA ALA A 585 -25.64 -14.40 8.44
C ALA A 585 -26.39 -15.67 8.00
N THR A 586 -27.71 -15.58 7.80
CA THR A 586 -28.57 -16.75 7.60
C THR A 586 -28.19 -17.56 6.35
N THR A 587 -27.95 -16.89 5.23
CA THR A 587 -27.58 -17.55 3.97
C THR A 587 -26.19 -18.17 4.05
N LEU A 588 -25.21 -17.50 4.66
CA LEU A 588 -23.87 -18.06 4.85
C LEU A 588 -23.91 -19.37 5.64
N MET A 589 -24.68 -19.41 6.74
CA MET A 589 -24.86 -20.62 7.52
C MET A 589 -25.60 -21.70 6.75
N ALA A 590 -26.61 -21.32 5.95
CA ALA A 590 -27.30 -22.27 5.08
C ALA A 590 -26.40 -22.89 4.01
N MET A 591 -25.50 -22.10 3.43
CA MET A 591 -24.46 -22.57 2.49
C MET A 591 -23.53 -23.59 3.14
N GLN A 592 -23.03 -23.30 4.33
CA GLN A 592 -22.16 -24.22 5.07
C GLN A 592 -22.86 -25.55 5.39
N GLN A 593 -24.11 -25.49 5.87
CA GLN A 593 -24.89 -26.70 6.18
C GLN A 593 -25.29 -27.48 4.92
N TYR A 594 -25.47 -26.79 3.79
CA TYR A 594 -25.65 -27.43 2.49
C TYR A 594 -24.38 -28.22 2.08
N GLU A 595 -23.20 -27.65 2.22
CA GLU A 595 -21.94 -28.37 1.95
C GLU A 595 -21.72 -29.56 2.88
N ALA A 596 -22.12 -29.44 4.13
CA ALA A 596 -22.11 -30.55 5.10
C ALA A 596 -23.15 -31.63 4.79
N GLY A 597 -24.01 -31.45 3.77
CA GLY A 597 -25.06 -32.38 3.41
C GLY A 597 -26.25 -32.39 4.39
N GLN A 598 -26.25 -31.50 5.38
CA GLN A 598 -27.28 -31.40 6.40
C GLN A 598 -28.54 -30.68 5.89
N LEU A 599 -28.37 -29.71 4.99
CA LEU A 599 -29.43 -28.89 4.44
C LEU A 599 -29.57 -29.17 2.96
N GLN A 600 -30.80 -29.33 2.48
CA GLN A 600 -31.14 -29.47 1.07
C GLN A 600 -32.12 -28.38 0.64
N PRO A 601 -31.86 -27.57 -0.38
CA PRO A 601 -32.78 -26.49 -0.80
C PRO A 601 -34.15 -26.95 -1.19
N LYS A 602 -34.28 -28.17 -1.70
CA LYS A 602 -35.58 -28.82 -2.02
C LYS A 602 -36.20 -29.54 -0.84
N GLY A 603 -35.49 -29.66 0.29
CA GLY A 603 -36.00 -30.25 1.54
C GLY A 603 -37.15 -29.41 2.10
N GLN A 604 -38.09 -30.09 2.72
CA GLN A 604 -39.28 -29.48 3.30
C GLN A 604 -39.06 -29.15 4.76
N LEU A 605 -39.68 -28.08 5.26
CA LEU A 605 -39.48 -27.63 6.64
C LEU A 605 -39.74 -28.71 7.68
N ARG A 606 -40.67 -29.66 7.44
CA ARG A 606 -40.92 -30.81 8.34
C ARG A 606 -39.73 -31.76 8.48
N GLU A 607 -38.78 -31.70 7.64
CA GLU A 607 -37.53 -32.51 7.71
C GLU A 607 -36.54 -31.93 8.71
N TYR A 608 -36.71 -30.67 9.05
CA TYR A 608 -35.75 -29.92 9.88
C TYR A 608 -36.36 -29.41 11.19
N LEU A 609 -37.68 -29.15 11.20
CA LEU A 609 -38.39 -28.52 12.31
C LEU A 609 -39.55 -29.38 12.76
N ASP A 610 -39.72 -29.50 14.09
CA ASP A 610 -40.92 -30.10 14.68
C ASP A 610 -42.09 -29.11 14.55
N LEU A 611 -42.90 -29.31 13.52
CA LEU A 611 -44.05 -28.48 13.21
C LEU A 611 -45.37 -29.26 13.45
N PRO A 612 -46.41 -28.63 13.99
CA PRO A 612 -47.71 -29.25 14.16
C PRO A 612 -48.22 -29.91 12.88
N SER A 613 -48.87 -31.06 12.99
CA SER A 613 -49.34 -31.86 11.85
C SER A 613 -50.25 -31.07 10.91
N ASN A 614 -51.01 -30.10 11.44
CA ASN A 614 -51.92 -29.21 10.70
C ASN A 614 -51.23 -27.94 10.16
N SER A 615 -49.95 -27.72 10.45
CA SER A 615 -49.24 -26.56 9.95
C SER A 615 -49.00 -26.66 8.43
N ARG A 616 -49.37 -25.64 7.69
CA ARG A 616 -49.12 -25.54 6.24
C ARG A 616 -47.65 -25.28 5.91
N LEU A 617 -46.86 -24.84 6.86
CA LEU A 617 -45.43 -24.62 6.71
C LEU A 617 -44.65 -25.91 6.44
N ARG A 618 -45.16 -27.06 6.94
CA ARG A 618 -44.51 -28.38 6.79
C ARG A 618 -44.06 -28.72 5.38
N ASN A 619 -44.81 -28.29 4.36
CA ASN A 619 -44.57 -28.63 2.97
C ASN A 619 -43.86 -27.51 2.19
N LEU A 620 -43.47 -26.41 2.86
CA LEU A 620 -42.64 -25.39 2.22
C LEU A 620 -41.20 -25.91 2.12
N THR A 621 -40.57 -25.69 0.95
CA THR A 621 -39.17 -26.01 0.76
C THR A 621 -38.31 -24.80 1.09
N LEU A 622 -37.06 -25.02 1.53
CA LEU A 622 -36.11 -23.98 1.78
C LEU A 622 -35.89 -23.09 0.54
N GLN A 623 -35.82 -23.67 -0.66
CA GLN A 623 -35.72 -22.93 -1.91
C GLN A 623 -36.88 -21.92 -2.05
N LYS A 624 -38.14 -22.31 -1.78
CA LYS A 624 -39.26 -21.37 -1.83
C LYS A 624 -39.18 -20.26 -0.80
N ILE A 625 -38.64 -20.55 0.37
CA ILE A 625 -38.44 -19.61 1.45
C ILE A 625 -37.35 -18.62 1.06
N MET A 626 -36.17 -19.10 0.71
CA MET A 626 -35.00 -18.25 0.40
C MET A 626 -35.16 -17.44 -0.87
N THR A 627 -36.11 -17.82 -1.77
CA THR A 627 -36.46 -17.05 -2.99
C THR A 627 -37.75 -16.24 -2.83
N HIS A 628 -38.31 -16.08 -1.64
CA HIS A 628 -39.55 -15.36 -1.37
C HIS A 628 -40.76 -15.84 -2.18
N ARG A 629 -40.83 -17.15 -2.44
CA ARG A 629 -41.93 -17.81 -3.16
C ARG A 629 -42.84 -18.64 -2.25
N SER A 630 -42.76 -18.48 -0.95
CA SER A 630 -43.59 -19.14 0.04
C SER A 630 -45.07 -18.66 0.04
N GLY A 631 -45.27 -17.42 -0.45
CA GLY A 631 -46.54 -16.71 -0.40
C GLY A 631 -46.93 -16.23 1.00
N LEU A 632 -46.03 -16.28 1.96
CA LEU A 632 -46.23 -15.75 3.32
C LEU A 632 -46.41 -14.23 3.26
N GLN A 633 -47.03 -13.68 4.31
CA GLN A 633 -47.19 -12.22 4.46
C GLN A 633 -45.83 -11.54 4.62
N PRO A 634 -45.67 -10.27 4.17
CA PRO A 634 -44.42 -9.53 4.29
C PRO A 634 -43.91 -9.46 5.73
N HIS A 635 -44.80 -9.20 6.67
CA HIS A 635 -44.51 -9.06 8.10
C HIS A 635 -45.03 -10.20 8.91
N LEU A 636 -44.40 -10.47 10.03
CA LEU A 636 -44.88 -11.43 11.02
C LEU A 636 -46.12 -10.92 11.75
N PRO A 637 -46.93 -11.79 12.38
CA PRO A 637 -48.13 -11.42 13.13
C PRO A 637 -47.78 -10.80 14.48
N VAL A 638 -46.84 -9.85 14.52
CA VAL A 638 -46.40 -9.15 15.74
C VAL A 638 -47.16 -7.85 15.98
N ILE A 639 -47.92 -7.38 14.98
CA ILE A 639 -48.73 -6.15 15.06
C ILE A 639 -49.60 -6.05 16.32
N PRO A 640 -50.28 -7.11 16.78
CA PRO A 640 -51.07 -7.03 18.01
C PRO A 640 -50.21 -6.68 19.24
N TYR A 641 -48.99 -7.18 19.32
CA TYR A 641 -48.05 -6.86 20.39
C TYR A 641 -47.56 -5.40 20.33
N LEU A 642 -47.32 -4.89 19.13
CA LEU A 642 -46.90 -3.50 18.92
C LEU A 642 -47.99 -2.48 19.16
N LEU A 643 -49.26 -2.85 18.86
CA LEU A 643 -50.41 -1.96 19.05
C LEU A 643 -50.97 -2.04 20.47
N ALA A 644 -50.72 -3.08 21.22
CA ALA A 644 -51.09 -3.22 22.63
C ALA A 644 -50.21 -2.34 23.50
N ARG A 645 -50.30 -1.08 23.22
CA ARG A 645 -49.61 -0.03 23.88
C ARG A 645 -50.37 0.37 25.08
N GLU A 646 -49.79 0.30 26.25
CA GLU A 646 -50.00 1.26 27.34
C GLU A 646 -49.17 0.86 28.54
N ALA A 647 -47.99 1.42 28.59
CA ALA A 647 -47.37 1.68 29.88
C ALA A 647 -47.18 3.17 30.00
N ASP A 648 -48.27 3.90 30.16
CA ASP A 648 -48.21 5.30 30.54
C ASP A 648 -47.84 5.51 32.01
N ASN A 649 -47.67 4.43 32.74
CA ASN A 649 -47.20 4.45 34.13
C ASN A 649 -46.03 3.53 34.35
N ASP A 650 -45.25 3.73 35.40
CA ASP A 650 -44.05 2.96 35.81
C ASP A 650 -44.29 1.46 36.03
N ASN A 651 -45.47 0.97 35.77
CA ASN A 651 -45.86 -0.43 35.89
C ASN A 651 -45.72 -1.19 34.56
N CYS A 652 -45.37 -2.45 34.67
CA CYS A 652 -45.32 -3.36 33.52
C CYS A 652 -46.74 -3.61 33.00
N ALA A 653 -46.95 -3.46 31.68
CA ALA A 653 -48.11 -3.89 30.97
C ALA A 653 -47.96 -5.35 30.53
N ASP A 654 -49.00 -5.95 29.93
CA ASP A 654 -49.01 -7.37 29.54
C ASP A 654 -47.80 -7.78 28.69
N TYR A 655 -47.29 -6.90 27.83
CA TYR A 655 -46.25 -7.21 26.85
C TYR A 655 -44.92 -6.57 27.11
N PHE A 656 -44.87 -5.40 27.76
CA PHE A 656 -43.64 -4.60 27.93
C PHE A 656 -43.47 -4.07 29.34
N CYS A 657 -42.19 -3.95 29.77
CA CYS A 657 -41.84 -3.33 31.04
C CYS A 657 -40.62 -2.43 30.88
N LYS A 658 -40.56 -1.35 31.65
CA LYS A 658 -39.39 -0.46 31.69
C LYS A 658 -38.23 -1.02 32.53
N THR A 659 -38.47 -2.05 33.31
CA THR A 659 -37.48 -2.68 34.16
C THR A 659 -37.32 -4.13 33.78
N SER A 660 -36.06 -4.60 33.72
CA SER A 660 -35.77 -6.02 33.46
C SER A 660 -36.17 -6.88 34.66
N SER A 661 -36.82 -7.99 34.35
CA SER A 661 -37.15 -9.04 35.31
C SER A 661 -37.18 -10.40 34.60
N PRO A 662 -37.33 -11.54 35.32
CA PRO A 662 -37.45 -12.85 34.67
C PRO A 662 -38.61 -12.95 33.67
N ASP A 663 -39.70 -12.23 33.93
CA ASP A 663 -40.88 -12.20 33.06
C ASP A 663 -40.73 -11.21 31.89
N PHE A 664 -39.83 -10.26 32.00
CA PHE A 664 -39.51 -9.22 30.99
C PHE A 664 -37.99 -9.15 30.77
N ALA A 665 -37.45 -10.22 30.15
CA ALA A 665 -36.01 -10.35 29.97
C ALA A 665 -35.54 -10.02 28.56
N VAL A 666 -36.41 -9.79 27.59
CA VAL A 666 -36.04 -9.54 26.18
C VAL A 666 -35.86 -8.02 25.95
N PRO A 667 -34.62 -7.50 25.84
CA PRO A 667 -34.41 -6.07 25.62
C PRO A 667 -34.76 -5.67 24.19
N VAL A 668 -35.66 -4.72 24.02
CA VAL A 668 -36.08 -4.19 22.71
C VAL A 668 -35.63 -2.76 22.47
N SER A 669 -35.24 -2.06 23.53
CA SER A 669 -34.54 -0.76 23.50
C SER A 669 -33.98 -0.45 24.91
N LYS A 670 -33.31 0.69 25.09
CA LYS A 670 -32.78 1.12 26.40
C LYS A 670 -33.90 1.20 27.42
N ASN A 671 -33.80 0.42 28.52
CA ASN A 671 -34.81 0.37 29.58
C ASN A 671 -36.21 0.05 29.06
N PHE A 672 -36.32 -0.85 28.10
CA PHE A 672 -37.58 -1.30 27.54
C PHE A 672 -37.49 -2.78 27.17
N PHE A 673 -38.29 -3.61 27.82
CA PHE A 673 -38.14 -5.06 27.78
C PHE A 673 -39.46 -5.71 27.39
N PHE A 674 -39.40 -6.70 26.50
CA PHE A 674 -40.56 -7.51 26.10
C PHE A 674 -40.69 -8.74 26.97
N SER A 675 -41.93 -9.18 27.14
CA SER A 675 -42.27 -10.33 27.97
C SER A 675 -41.71 -11.64 27.42
N THR A 676 -41.04 -12.40 28.29
CA THR A 676 -40.46 -13.71 27.97
C THR A 676 -41.53 -14.69 27.52
N GLN A 677 -42.71 -14.70 28.16
CA GLN A 677 -43.83 -15.57 27.78
C GLN A 677 -44.32 -15.29 26.35
N PHE A 678 -44.44 -14.01 25.96
CA PHE A 678 -44.94 -13.68 24.64
C PHE A 678 -43.84 -13.80 23.55
N HIS A 679 -42.58 -13.74 23.94
CA HIS A 679 -41.45 -14.04 23.03
C HIS A 679 -41.61 -15.49 22.50
N ASP A 680 -41.84 -16.46 23.38
CA ASP A 680 -41.97 -17.84 22.97
C ASP A 680 -43.24 -18.07 22.13
N LYS A 681 -44.33 -17.35 22.44
CA LYS A 681 -45.59 -17.40 21.67
C LYS A 681 -45.46 -16.89 20.23
N ILE A 682 -44.52 -15.99 19.92
CA ILE A 682 -44.26 -15.58 18.54
C ILE A 682 -43.95 -16.77 17.65
N TRP A 683 -43.16 -17.74 18.15
CA TRP A 683 -42.89 -18.95 17.40
C TRP A 683 -44.14 -19.82 17.18
N GLU A 684 -45.00 -19.97 18.20
CA GLU A 684 -46.24 -20.69 18.05
C GLU A 684 -47.18 -20.06 17.02
N ASP A 685 -47.28 -18.73 17.02
CA ASP A 685 -48.09 -17.99 16.05
C ASP A 685 -47.51 -18.10 14.64
N MET A 686 -46.20 -18.11 14.49
CA MET A 686 -45.53 -18.36 13.20
C MET A 686 -45.90 -19.74 12.63
N GLN A 687 -45.97 -20.78 13.45
CA GLN A 687 -46.32 -22.15 13.01
C GLN A 687 -47.72 -22.21 12.39
N ARG A 688 -48.59 -21.23 12.67
CA ARG A 688 -49.97 -21.13 12.15
C ARG A 688 -50.06 -20.30 10.87
N LEU A 689 -48.95 -19.72 10.38
CA LEU A 689 -48.94 -18.89 9.18
C LEU A 689 -49.42 -19.69 7.96
N ARG A 690 -50.10 -18.99 7.04
CA ARG A 690 -50.60 -19.54 5.78
C ARG A 690 -50.09 -18.73 4.64
N GLY A 691 -49.40 -19.39 3.70
CA GLY A 691 -49.01 -18.80 2.41
C GLY A 691 -50.19 -18.74 1.44
N ARG A 692 -50.28 -17.71 0.64
CA ARG A 692 -51.12 -17.64 -0.58
C ARG A 692 -50.36 -18.19 -1.77
N ARG A 693 -51.02 -18.68 -2.80
CA ARG A 693 -50.35 -19.03 -4.07
C ARG A 693 -49.95 -17.76 -4.78
N THR A 694 -48.67 -17.38 -4.66
CA THR A 694 -48.09 -16.26 -5.36
C THR A 694 -46.82 -16.71 -6.07
N ARG A 695 -46.42 -16.02 -7.14
CA ARG A 695 -45.16 -16.31 -7.82
C ARG A 695 -43.99 -15.76 -7.00
N TYR A 696 -44.06 -14.50 -6.57
CA TYR A 696 -43.07 -13.80 -5.76
C TYR A 696 -43.77 -12.87 -4.75
N ARG A 697 -43.32 -12.86 -3.50
CA ARG A 697 -43.74 -11.92 -2.48
C ARG A 697 -42.70 -11.85 -1.40
N TYR A 698 -41.95 -10.71 -1.37
CA TYR A 698 -40.97 -10.49 -0.31
C TYR A 698 -41.59 -10.66 1.07
N SER A 699 -40.97 -11.42 1.95
CA SER A 699 -41.47 -11.71 3.30
C SER A 699 -40.33 -12.00 4.26
N ASP A 700 -40.23 -11.25 5.36
CA ASP A 700 -39.28 -11.45 6.45
C ASP A 700 -39.52 -12.76 7.21
N ALA A 701 -40.78 -13.22 7.30
CA ALA A 701 -41.12 -14.49 7.88
C ALA A 701 -40.34 -15.67 7.28
N ASN A 702 -39.99 -15.58 6.00
CA ASN A 702 -39.18 -16.60 5.33
C ASN A 702 -37.82 -16.79 5.99
N PHE A 703 -37.14 -15.68 6.34
CA PHE A 703 -35.81 -15.74 6.91
C PHE A 703 -35.80 -16.05 8.40
N VAL A 704 -36.90 -15.77 9.12
CA VAL A 704 -37.09 -16.33 10.48
C VAL A 704 -37.24 -17.86 10.43
N LEU A 705 -37.95 -18.39 9.42
CA LEU A 705 -38.07 -19.85 9.24
C LEU A 705 -36.70 -20.45 8.82
N ALA A 706 -35.97 -19.81 7.93
CA ALA A 706 -34.63 -20.25 7.55
C ALA A 706 -33.66 -20.23 8.74
N GLN A 707 -33.69 -19.19 9.58
CA GLN A 707 -32.96 -19.14 10.85
C GLN A 707 -33.26 -20.36 11.73
N ARG A 708 -34.52 -20.68 11.95
CA ARG A 708 -34.89 -21.82 12.79
C ARG A 708 -34.35 -23.15 12.25
N VAL A 709 -34.31 -23.31 10.91
CA VAL A 709 -33.68 -24.49 10.29
C VAL A 709 -32.16 -24.49 10.57
N VAL A 710 -31.50 -23.34 10.34
CA VAL A 710 -30.07 -23.20 10.58
C VAL A 710 -29.68 -23.48 12.03
N GLU A 711 -30.48 -22.96 12.98
CA GLU A 711 -30.26 -23.18 14.43
C GLU A 711 -30.51 -24.63 14.84
N ALA A 712 -31.58 -25.25 14.30
CA ALA A 712 -31.90 -26.67 14.59
C ALA A 712 -30.79 -27.61 14.08
N LEU A 713 -30.20 -27.33 12.94
CA LEU A 713 -29.12 -28.13 12.38
C LEU A 713 -27.77 -27.84 13.07
N GLY A 714 -27.50 -26.58 13.41
CA GLY A 714 -26.22 -26.15 14.01
C GLY A 714 -26.17 -26.32 15.55
N GLY A 715 -27.31 -26.51 16.23
CA GLY A 715 -27.39 -26.70 17.68
C GLY A 715 -27.12 -25.43 18.51
N HIS A 716 -26.93 -24.29 17.87
CA HIS A 716 -26.67 -22.99 18.53
C HIS A 716 -27.52 -21.91 17.88
N ARG A 717 -27.59 -20.74 18.52
CA ARG A 717 -28.22 -19.54 17.95
C ARG A 717 -27.46 -19.02 16.74
N LEU A 718 -28.17 -18.34 15.84
CA LEU A 718 -27.61 -17.80 14.61
C LEU A 718 -26.40 -16.89 14.84
N ASP A 719 -26.45 -16.02 15.86
CA ASP A 719 -25.34 -15.11 16.21
C ASP A 719 -24.06 -15.89 16.56
N THR A 720 -24.21 -16.95 17.38
CA THR A 720 -23.09 -17.82 17.76
C THR A 720 -22.55 -18.58 16.57
N LEU A 721 -23.40 -19.18 15.75
CA LEU A 721 -23.01 -19.93 14.56
C LEU A 721 -22.26 -19.05 13.56
N ALA A 722 -22.81 -17.87 13.24
CA ALA A 722 -22.18 -16.94 12.30
C ALA A 722 -20.83 -16.44 12.82
N THR A 723 -20.71 -16.17 14.13
CA THR A 723 -19.46 -15.74 14.76
C THR A 723 -18.40 -16.82 14.68
N MET A 724 -18.73 -18.05 15.10
CA MET A 724 -17.77 -19.17 15.14
C MET A 724 -17.28 -19.60 13.75
N HIS A 725 -18.19 -19.61 12.78
CA HIS A 725 -17.87 -20.18 11.45
C HIS A 725 -17.37 -19.15 10.43
N PHE A 726 -17.75 -17.87 10.59
CA PHE A 726 -17.40 -16.83 9.63
C PHE A 726 -16.74 -15.61 10.27
N TYR A 727 -17.37 -14.94 11.26
CA TYR A 727 -16.91 -13.62 11.66
C TYR A 727 -15.53 -13.63 12.32
N GLU A 728 -15.31 -14.48 13.31
CA GLU A 728 -14.00 -14.63 13.95
C GLU A 728 -12.92 -15.17 12.98
N PRO A 729 -13.16 -16.28 12.23
CA PRO A 729 -12.17 -16.81 11.31
C PRO A 729 -11.82 -15.90 10.12
N LEU A 730 -12.74 -15.01 9.69
CA LEU A 730 -12.49 -13.97 8.70
C LEU A 730 -11.74 -12.77 9.28
N GLY A 731 -11.70 -12.64 10.60
CA GLY A 731 -11.12 -11.50 11.29
C GLY A 731 -12.01 -10.26 11.33
N LEU A 732 -13.36 -10.45 11.26
CA LEU A 732 -14.31 -9.34 11.34
C LEU A 732 -14.35 -8.79 12.75
N ARG A 733 -14.15 -7.49 12.90
CA ARG A 733 -14.03 -6.82 14.19
C ARG A 733 -15.27 -6.03 14.58
N PHE A 734 -16.09 -5.66 13.62
CA PHE A 734 -17.20 -4.73 13.75
C PHE A 734 -18.52 -5.33 13.26
N THR A 735 -18.62 -6.67 13.23
CA THR A 735 -19.81 -7.39 12.76
C THR A 735 -20.37 -8.24 13.88
N ARG A 736 -21.47 -7.79 14.50
CA ARG A 736 -22.11 -8.50 15.63
C ARG A 736 -23.62 -8.27 15.64
N PHE A 737 -24.34 -9.25 16.13
CA PHE A 737 -25.67 -9.04 16.68
C PHE A 737 -25.55 -8.41 18.06
N THR A 738 -26.59 -7.69 18.51
CA THR A 738 -26.66 -7.05 19.85
C THR A 738 -25.39 -6.27 20.20
N PRO A 739 -24.98 -5.28 19.40
CA PRO A 739 -23.64 -4.69 19.44
C PRO A 739 -23.27 -4.02 20.77
N LEU A 740 -24.25 -3.55 21.57
CA LEU A 740 -24.01 -2.93 22.87
C LEU A 740 -23.37 -3.88 23.92
N ALA A 741 -23.38 -5.19 23.67
CA ALA A 741 -22.65 -6.15 24.48
C ALA A 741 -21.12 -6.14 24.21
N HIS A 742 -20.70 -5.57 23.07
CA HIS A 742 -19.32 -5.64 22.58
C HIS A 742 -18.68 -4.27 22.36
N TYR A 743 -19.48 -3.24 22.05
CA TYR A 743 -19.01 -1.90 21.68
C TYR A 743 -19.68 -0.80 22.49
N PRO A 744 -19.00 0.30 22.75
CA PRO A 744 -19.60 1.48 23.36
C PRO A 744 -20.64 2.09 22.42
N ALA A 745 -21.65 2.73 22.99
CA ALA A 745 -22.78 3.28 22.21
C ALA A 745 -22.34 4.33 21.20
N ASP A 746 -21.31 5.11 21.48
CA ASP A 746 -20.78 6.13 20.59
C ASP A 746 -20.11 5.58 19.32
N GLN A 747 -19.81 4.27 19.28
CA GLN A 747 -19.34 3.58 18.09
C GLN A 747 -20.48 3.02 17.22
N ILE A 748 -21.73 3.15 17.67
CA ILE A 748 -22.89 2.62 16.95
C ILE A 748 -23.70 3.78 16.42
N VAL A 749 -24.03 3.75 15.13
CA VAL A 749 -24.84 4.80 14.50
C VAL A 749 -26.31 4.61 14.89
N PRO A 750 -26.98 5.63 15.47
CA PRO A 750 -28.40 5.54 15.84
C PRO A 750 -29.28 5.42 14.58
N THR A 751 -30.38 4.70 14.69
CA THR A 751 -31.31 4.48 13.57
C THR A 751 -32.47 5.45 13.56
N GLU A 752 -33.51 5.27 14.37
CA GLU A 752 -34.72 6.05 14.35
C GLU A 752 -35.04 6.66 15.73
N ASP A 753 -35.61 7.83 15.76
CA ASP A 753 -36.29 8.33 16.95
C ASP A 753 -37.71 7.79 16.93
N ASP A 754 -37.86 6.57 17.49
CA ASP A 754 -39.10 5.79 17.39
C ASP A 754 -40.21 6.35 18.30
N TYR A 755 -41.06 7.17 17.75
CA TYR A 755 -42.25 7.72 18.45
C TYR A 755 -43.48 6.77 18.40
N ARG A 756 -43.38 5.65 17.71
CA ARG A 756 -44.55 4.76 17.44
C ARG A 756 -44.78 3.74 18.55
N TRP A 757 -43.76 3.10 19.04
CA TRP A 757 -43.89 2.07 20.09
C TRP A 757 -42.77 2.09 21.15
N ARG A 758 -41.48 2.39 20.78
CA ARG A 758 -40.42 2.47 21.76
C ARG A 758 -40.35 3.83 22.48
N HIS A 759 -40.84 4.88 21.86
CA HIS A 759 -40.83 6.31 22.33
C HIS A 759 -39.44 6.77 22.76
N GLN A 760 -38.44 6.37 22.04
CA GLN A 760 -37.07 6.76 22.30
C GLN A 760 -36.19 6.56 21.07
N LEU A 761 -35.00 7.17 21.09
CA LEU A 761 -33.97 6.93 20.06
C LEU A 761 -33.53 5.47 20.09
N VAL A 762 -33.68 4.77 18.97
CA VAL A 762 -33.18 3.40 18.78
C VAL A 762 -31.68 3.48 18.47
N HIS A 763 -30.87 3.13 19.46
CA HIS A 763 -29.43 3.25 19.42
C HIS A 763 -28.77 1.99 19.98
N GLY A 764 -28.10 1.21 19.11
CA GLY A 764 -27.48 -0.06 19.44
C GLY A 764 -28.46 -1.23 19.61
N PHE A 765 -29.73 -1.00 19.32
CA PHE A 765 -30.76 -2.02 19.20
C PHE A 765 -31.23 -2.12 17.75
N VAL A 766 -31.62 -3.34 17.33
CA VAL A 766 -32.14 -3.54 15.98
C VAL A 766 -33.39 -2.70 15.73
N HIS A 767 -33.42 -2.06 14.56
CA HIS A 767 -34.57 -1.24 14.17
C HIS A 767 -35.84 -2.07 13.91
N ASP A 768 -35.69 -3.20 13.21
CA ASP A 768 -36.81 -4.07 12.87
C ASP A 768 -37.57 -4.56 14.10
N GLU A 769 -38.87 -4.32 14.14
CA GLU A 769 -39.70 -4.63 15.30
C GLU A 769 -39.76 -6.13 15.58
N THR A 770 -39.86 -6.94 14.54
CA THR A 770 -39.91 -8.39 14.71
C THR A 770 -38.60 -8.93 15.24
N ALA A 771 -37.49 -8.47 14.68
CA ALA A 771 -36.17 -8.85 15.16
C ALA A 771 -35.95 -8.42 16.61
N ALA A 772 -36.43 -7.23 17.00
CA ALA A 772 -36.35 -6.75 18.37
C ALA A 772 -37.13 -7.64 19.33
N LEU A 773 -38.38 -8.01 18.98
CA LEU A 773 -39.20 -8.92 19.77
C LEU A 773 -38.61 -10.34 19.84
N LEU A 774 -37.79 -10.75 18.87
CA LEU A 774 -37.00 -11.98 18.87
C LEU A 774 -35.65 -11.87 19.62
N GLY A 775 -35.45 -10.79 20.37
CA GLY A 775 -34.24 -10.58 21.18
C GLY A 775 -33.04 -10.04 20.43
N GLY A 776 -33.24 -9.39 19.29
CA GLY A 776 -32.19 -8.74 18.50
C GLY A 776 -31.45 -9.65 17.54
N VAL A 777 -31.68 -10.96 17.57
CA VAL A 777 -31.07 -11.96 16.69
C VAL A 777 -32.14 -12.62 15.85
N ALA A 778 -32.26 -12.18 14.62
CA ALA A 778 -33.23 -12.73 13.67
C ALA A 778 -32.62 -12.96 12.30
N GLY A 779 -33.13 -13.96 11.57
CA GLY A 779 -32.55 -14.36 10.30
C GLY A 779 -32.70 -13.32 9.17
N HIS A 780 -33.58 -12.34 9.37
CA HIS A 780 -33.91 -11.32 8.38
C HIS A 780 -33.34 -9.94 8.71
N ALA A 781 -32.96 -9.66 9.97
CA ALA A 781 -32.46 -8.39 10.48
C ALA A 781 -31.76 -8.58 11.84
N GLY A 782 -31.05 -7.58 12.34
CA GLY A 782 -30.41 -7.56 13.66
C GLY A 782 -28.90 -7.57 13.64
N LEU A 783 -28.28 -7.75 12.47
CA LEU A 783 -26.84 -7.62 12.33
C LEU A 783 -26.44 -6.15 12.25
N PHE A 784 -25.39 -5.81 12.97
CA PHE A 784 -24.66 -4.54 12.85
C PHE A 784 -23.30 -4.79 12.25
N SER A 785 -22.87 -3.89 11.37
CA SER A 785 -21.57 -4.02 10.69
C SER A 785 -21.10 -2.67 10.17
N ASN A 786 -19.86 -2.62 9.66
CA ASN A 786 -19.32 -1.51 8.91
C ASN A 786 -18.98 -1.92 7.46
N ALA A 787 -18.59 -0.96 6.64
CA ALA A 787 -18.31 -1.23 5.22
C ALA A 787 -17.09 -2.15 5.01
N GLU A 788 -16.07 -2.06 5.85
CA GLU A 788 -14.84 -2.85 5.73
C GLU A 788 -15.08 -4.34 6.05
N ASP A 789 -15.76 -4.64 7.15
CA ASP A 789 -16.08 -6.02 7.51
C ASP A 789 -16.99 -6.69 6.47
N LEU A 790 -17.99 -5.94 5.95
CA LEU A 790 -18.81 -6.43 4.86
C LEU A 790 -17.96 -6.68 3.60
N ALA A 791 -17.01 -5.80 3.27
CA ALA A 791 -16.12 -5.99 2.13
C ALA A 791 -15.29 -7.27 2.27
N VAL A 792 -14.75 -7.56 3.46
CA VAL A 792 -14.05 -8.83 3.74
C VAL A 792 -14.95 -10.04 3.50
N MET A 793 -16.17 -9.99 4.02
CA MET A 793 -17.14 -11.08 3.89
C MET A 793 -17.52 -11.35 2.44
N PHE A 794 -17.82 -10.29 1.68
CA PHE A 794 -18.21 -10.42 0.28
C PHE A 794 -17.02 -10.67 -0.65
N GLN A 795 -15.81 -10.25 -0.27
CA GLN A 795 -14.61 -10.65 -0.98
C GLN A 795 -14.31 -12.15 -0.80
N MET A 796 -14.58 -12.72 0.37
CA MET A 796 -14.51 -14.16 0.56
C MET A 796 -15.42 -14.90 -0.43
N LEU A 797 -16.67 -14.43 -0.61
CA LEU A 797 -17.58 -15.01 -1.60
C LEU A 797 -17.07 -14.81 -3.04
N LEU A 798 -16.60 -13.62 -3.37
CA LEU A 798 -16.06 -13.29 -4.70
C LEU A 798 -14.82 -14.12 -5.03
N ASN A 799 -13.99 -14.46 -4.04
CA ASN A 799 -12.83 -15.33 -4.19
C ASN A 799 -13.19 -16.84 -4.22
N GLY A 800 -14.45 -17.21 -4.47
CA GLY A 800 -14.86 -18.62 -4.50
C GLY A 800 -14.79 -19.29 -3.14
N GLY A 801 -15.01 -18.54 -2.07
CA GLY A 801 -15.10 -19.04 -0.69
C GLY A 801 -13.79 -19.03 0.08
N THR A 802 -12.75 -18.39 -0.43
CA THR A 802 -11.42 -18.35 0.21
C THR A 802 -11.06 -16.92 0.65
N TYR A 803 -10.52 -16.77 1.86
CA TYR A 803 -10.01 -15.51 2.37
C TYR A 803 -8.96 -15.74 3.47
N GLY A 804 -7.90 -14.90 3.51
CA GLY A 804 -6.84 -15.02 4.51
C GLY A 804 -6.10 -16.36 4.48
N GLY A 805 -6.07 -17.06 3.33
CA GLY A 805 -5.49 -18.38 3.17
C GLY A 805 -6.35 -19.54 3.68
N LYS A 806 -7.58 -19.27 4.16
CA LYS A 806 -8.54 -20.28 4.64
C LYS A 806 -9.70 -20.42 3.67
N GLN A 807 -10.17 -21.65 3.45
CA GLN A 807 -11.38 -21.94 2.70
C GLN A 807 -12.57 -22.05 3.63
N PHE A 808 -13.60 -21.28 3.40
CA PHE A 808 -14.85 -21.21 4.16
C PHE A 808 -15.99 -21.93 3.45
N LEU A 809 -16.06 -21.77 2.12
CA LEU A 809 -17.09 -22.33 1.25
C LEU A 809 -16.45 -22.80 -0.06
N LYS A 810 -17.13 -23.68 -0.77
CA LYS A 810 -16.74 -24.09 -2.13
C LYS A 810 -17.32 -23.14 -3.16
N SER A 811 -16.60 -22.93 -4.26
CA SER A 811 -17.03 -22.08 -5.36
C SER A 811 -18.38 -22.52 -5.95
N GLU A 812 -18.57 -23.82 -6.11
CA GLU A 812 -19.81 -24.40 -6.63
C GLU A 812 -21.02 -24.11 -5.74
N THR A 813 -20.82 -24.06 -4.42
CA THR A 813 -21.89 -23.70 -3.47
C THR A 813 -22.28 -22.24 -3.65
N ILE A 814 -21.29 -21.35 -3.75
CA ILE A 814 -21.52 -19.92 -3.95
C ILE A 814 -22.27 -19.70 -5.26
N GLU A 815 -21.80 -20.30 -6.36
CA GLU A 815 -22.43 -20.18 -7.66
C GLU A 815 -23.88 -20.70 -7.63
N TYR A 816 -24.12 -21.85 -6.98
CA TYR A 816 -25.46 -22.40 -6.83
C TYR A 816 -26.41 -21.46 -6.07
N PHE A 817 -25.96 -20.86 -4.95
CA PHE A 817 -26.80 -19.98 -4.14
C PHE A 817 -27.01 -18.60 -4.78
N THR A 818 -26.05 -18.08 -5.53
CA THR A 818 -26.14 -16.76 -6.17
C THR A 818 -26.81 -16.77 -7.54
N SER A 819 -27.00 -17.95 -8.16
CA SER A 819 -27.65 -18.08 -9.46
C SER A 819 -29.16 -17.85 -9.41
N ALA A 820 -29.72 -17.33 -10.53
CA ALA A 820 -31.16 -17.13 -10.69
C ALA A 820 -31.93 -18.40 -11.11
N SER A 821 -31.32 -19.59 -11.01
CA SER A 821 -31.89 -20.87 -11.49
C SER A 821 -33.02 -21.44 -10.63
N HIS A 822 -33.52 -20.68 -9.64
CA HIS A 822 -34.44 -21.18 -8.60
C HIS A 822 -35.92 -20.84 -8.83
N GLY A 823 -36.23 -20.28 -9.99
CA GLY A 823 -37.60 -20.07 -10.44
C GLY A 823 -38.16 -18.66 -10.32
N ASN A 824 -37.28 -17.70 -10.08
CA ASN A 824 -37.45 -16.24 -10.25
C ASN A 824 -36.06 -15.60 -10.45
N HIS A 825 -36.02 -14.25 -10.49
CA HIS A 825 -34.75 -13.51 -10.65
C HIS A 825 -33.75 -13.71 -9.49
N ARG A 826 -34.18 -14.10 -8.30
CA ARG A 826 -33.34 -14.18 -7.09
C ARG A 826 -32.49 -15.43 -7.03
N GLY A 827 -31.33 -15.29 -6.38
CA GLY A 827 -30.58 -16.40 -5.81
C GLY A 827 -31.22 -16.92 -4.52
N LEU A 828 -30.66 -17.97 -3.92
CA LEU A 828 -31.06 -18.44 -2.61
C LEU A 828 -30.59 -17.48 -1.52
N GLY A 829 -31.45 -16.57 -1.12
CA GLY A 829 -31.16 -15.51 -0.16
C GLY A 829 -30.73 -14.19 -0.80
N PHE A 830 -30.04 -14.24 -1.89
CA PHE A 830 -29.52 -13.07 -2.58
C PHE A 830 -30.54 -12.40 -3.49
N ASP A 831 -30.43 -11.09 -3.58
CA ASP A 831 -31.10 -10.28 -4.59
C ASP A 831 -30.25 -10.19 -5.85
N LYS A 832 -30.88 -9.90 -6.97
CA LYS A 832 -30.21 -9.75 -8.28
C LYS A 832 -30.92 -8.64 -9.07
N PRO A 833 -30.19 -7.94 -9.94
CA PRO A 833 -30.79 -6.99 -10.86
C PRO A 833 -31.88 -7.66 -11.74
N GLU A 834 -33.03 -6.98 -11.92
CA GLU A 834 -34.07 -7.35 -12.87
C GLU A 834 -33.98 -6.46 -14.10
N GLU A 835 -34.29 -6.98 -15.29
CA GLU A 835 -34.17 -6.27 -16.56
C GLU A 835 -35.03 -5.00 -16.57
N ASP A 836 -36.27 -5.08 -16.08
CA ASP A 836 -37.16 -3.93 -15.93
C ASP A 836 -36.56 -2.84 -15.04
N ASP A 837 -35.90 -3.21 -13.94
CA ASP A 837 -35.26 -2.25 -13.03
C ASP A 837 -34.02 -1.58 -13.67
N ILE A 838 -33.29 -2.28 -14.54
CA ILE A 838 -32.16 -1.72 -15.28
C ILE A 838 -32.68 -0.66 -16.28
N GLU A 839 -33.74 -0.99 -17.05
CA GLU A 839 -34.37 -0.06 -18.00
C GLU A 839 -34.91 1.20 -17.32
N GLU A 840 -35.39 1.08 -16.07
CA GLU A 840 -35.86 2.21 -15.25
C GLU A 840 -34.72 3.01 -14.59
N GLY A 841 -33.45 2.61 -14.82
CA GLY A 841 -32.26 3.25 -14.22
C GLY A 841 -32.10 2.95 -12.72
N GLY A 842 -32.56 1.78 -12.28
CA GLY A 842 -32.36 1.24 -10.93
C GLY A 842 -30.97 0.62 -10.73
N TYR A 843 -30.30 0.27 -11.81
CA TYR A 843 -28.94 -0.28 -11.84
C TYR A 843 -28.15 0.29 -13.01
N PRO A 844 -26.79 0.19 -13.01
CA PRO A 844 -25.97 0.51 -14.18
C PRO A 844 -26.35 -0.36 -15.39
N GLU A 845 -26.35 0.22 -16.58
CA GLU A 845 -26.64 -0.51 -17.82
C GLU A 845 -25.64 -1.65 -18.07
N ALA A 846 -24.38 -1.47 -17.65
CA ALA A 846 -23.31 -2.44 -17.82
C ALA A 846 -23.24 -3.50 -16.69
N ILE A 847 -24.21 -3.53 -15.78
CA ILE A 847 -24.20 -4.50 -14.65
C ILE A 847 -24.33 -5.93 -15.18
N SER A 848 -23.52 -6.86 -14.65
CA SER A 848 -23.56 -8.23 -15.12
C SER A 848 -24.79 -9.01 -14.59
N GLU A 849 -25.28 -9.97 -15.38
CA GLU A 849 -26.34 -10.90 -14.95
C GLU A 849 -25.93 -11.75 -13.74
N ARG A 850 -24.61 -11.88 -13.50
CA ARG A 850 -24.08 -12.64 -12.36
C ARG A 850 -24.09 -11.83 -11.08
N THR A 851 -24.31 -10.52 -11.15
CA THR A 851 -24.37 -9.65 -9.97
C THR A 851 -25.39 -10.17 -8.95
N TYR A 852 -25.01 -10.13 -7.68
CA TYR A 852 -25.83 -10.49 -6.55
C TYR A 852 -25.57 -9.57 -5.35
N GLY A 853 -26.54 -9.47 -4.47
CA GLY A 853 -26.40 -8.60 -3.30
C GLY A 853 -27.67 -8.54 -2.47
N HIS A 854 -27.84 -7.48 -1.74
CA HIS A 854 -29.09 -7.15 -1.05
C HIS A 854 -29.13 -5.67 -0.62
N THR A 855 -30.32 -5.13 -0.51
CA THR A 855 -30.57 -3.81 0.07
C THR A 855 -31.13 -3.93 1.49
N GLY A 856 -30.91 -2.89 2.32
CA GLY A 856 -31.42 -2.79 3.66
C GLY A 856 -32.42 -1.64 3.84
N PHE A 857 -33.40 -1.83 4.71
CA PHE A 857 -34.43 -0.82 5.00
C PHE A 857 -33.84 0.48 5.56
N THR A 858 -32.77 0.41 6.31
CA THR A 858 -32.01 1.53 6.86
C THR A 858 -31.33 2.39 5.81
N GLY A 859 -31.37 1.98 4.54
CA GLY A 859 -30.77 2.68 3.41
C GLY A 859 -29.47 2.04 2.90
N THR A 860 -29.10 0.92 3.46
CA THR A 860 -27.87 0.19 3.14
C THR A 860 -27.99 -0.62 1.86
N CYS A 861 -26.88 -0.92 1.19
CA CYS A 861 -26.77 -1.95 0.15
C CYS A 861 -25.39 -2.56 0.06
N VAL A 862 -25.34 -3.78 -0.44
CA VAL A 862 -24.14 -4.49 -0.88
C VAL A 862 -24.42 -5.11 -2.23
N TRP A 863 -23.57 -4.86 -3.20
CA TRP A 863 -23.62 -5.48 -4.53
C TRP A 863 -22.25 -6.05 -4.89
N VAL A 864 -22.26 -7.25 -5.42
CA VAL A 864 -21.08 -8.00 -5.87
C VAL A 864 -21.29 -8.38 -7.31
N ASP A 865 -20.39 -7.94 -8.18
CA ASP A 865 -20.36 -8.33 -9.58
C ASP A 865 -19.16 -9.23 -9.86
N PRO A 866 -19.36 -10.55 -10.04
CA PRO A 866 -18.26 -11.47 -10.29
C PRO A 866 -17.53 -11.27 -11.64
N ASP A 867 -18.21 -10.75 -12.65
CA ASP A 867 -17.61 -10.55 -13.97
C ASP A 867 -16.68 -9.33 -13.98
N GLU A 868 -17.03 -8.31 -13.17
CA GLU A 868 -16.18 -7.14 -12.95
C GLU A 868 -15.27 -7.29 -11.73
N GLU A 869 -15.32 -8.40 -11.00
CA GLU A 869 -14.64 -8.57 -9.72
C GLU A 869 -14.85 -7.37 -8.79
N LEU A 870 -16.08 -6.88 -8.74
CA LEU A 870 -16.45 -5.60 -8.12
C LEU A 870 -17.32 -5.83 -6.88
N ILE A 871 -17.04 -5.08 -5.82
CA ILE A 871 -17.88 -4.98 -4.62
C ILE A 871 -18.21 -3.51 -4.40
N TYR A 872 -19.47 -3.22 -4.27
CA TYR A 872 -20.00 -1.91 -3.90
C TYR A 872 -20.80 -2.00 -2.61
N ILE A 873 -20.43 -1.20 -1.62
CA ILE A 873 -21.11 -1.13 -0.30
C ILE A 873 -21.46 0.33 -0.01
N PHE A 874 -22.71 0.54 0.37
CA PHE A 874 -23.19 1.81 0.86
C PHE A 874 -23.96 1.58 2.16
N LEU A 875 -23.53 2.21 3.26
CA LEU A 875 -24.18 2.17 4.56
C LEU A 875 -24.68 3.55 4.93
N SER A 876 -25.90 3.63 5.43
CA SER A 876 -26.53 4.85 5.88
C SER A 876 -27.56 4.60 6.97
N ASN A 877 -27.92 5.63 7.70
CA ASN A 877 -29.06 5.63 8.63
C ASN A 877 -30.17 6.60 8.18
N ARG A 878 -30.57 6.47 6.89
CA ARG A 878 -31.58 7.34 6.27
C ARG A 878 -32.86 7.49 7.09
N ILE A 879 -33.19 6.48 7.90
CA ILE A 879 -34.38 6.46 8.75
C ILE A 879 -34.25 7.32 9.99
N HIS A 880 -33.08 7.92 10.22
CA HIS A 880 -32.90 8.90 11.27
C HIS A 880 -33.36 10.29 10.79
N PRO A 881 -34.15 11.05 11.55
CA PRO A 881 -34.82 10.64 12.79
C PRO A 881 -36.11 9.84 12.57
N ASP A 882 -36.67 9.81 11.35
CA ASP A 882 -37.96 9.20 11.03
C ASP A 882 -37.89 8.32 9.77
N ARG A 883 -38.39 7.08 9.88
CA ARG A 883 -38.49 6.11 8.77
C ARG A 883 -39.31 6.57 7.58
N SER A 884 -40.18 7.59 7.73
CA SER A 884 -40.92 8.20 6.63
C SER A 884 -40.03 8.93 5.63
N ASN A 885 -38.79 9.22 5.96
CA ASN A 885 -37.81 9.80 5.05
C ASN A 885 -37.54 8.86 3.87
N ARG A 886 -37.99 9.27 2.66
CA ARG A 886 -37.83 8.52 1.42
C ARG A 886 -36.90 9.20 0.41
N LYS A 887 -36.22 10.29 0.79
CA LYS A 887 -35.36 11.08 -0.11
C LYS A 887 -34.28 10.23 -0.74
N LEU A 888 -33.59 9.39 0.05
CA LEU A 888 -32.54 8.50 -0.45
C LEU A 888 -32.98 7.64 -1.65
N PHE A 889 -34.22 7.12 -1.60
CA PHE A 889 -34.81 6.32 -2.68
C PHE A 889 -35.29 7.19 -3.84
N LYS A 890 -35.97 8.33 -3.52
CA LYS A 890 -36.51 9.24 -4.53
C LYS A 890 -35.40 9.83 -5.39
N ASP A 891 -34.28 10.13 -4.77
CA ASP A 891 -33.12 10.74 -5.44
C ASP A 891 -32.15 9.70 -5.98
N LYS A 892 -32.53 8.39 -5.94
CA LYS A 892 -31.75 7.26 -6.43
C LYS A 892 -30.26 7.31 -6.04
N VAL A 893 -29.97 7.65 -4.76
CA VAL A 893 -28.59 7.94 -4.30
C VAL A 893 -27.68 6.72 -4.51
N ARG A 894 -28.11 5.52 -4.12
CA ARG A 894 -27.32 4.29 -4.25
C ARG A 894 -27.09 3.91 -5.70
N GLU A 895 -28.12 4.06 -6.51
CA GLU A 895 -28.13 3.76 -7.94
C GLU A 895 -27.19 4.74 -8.70
N ARG A 896 -27.26 6.04 -8.37
CA ARG A 896 -26.36 7.04 -8.94
C ARG A 896 -24.90 6.80 -8.58
N ILE A 897 -24.61 6.40 -7.34
CA ILE A 897 -23.23 6.02 -6.94
C ILE A 897 -22.79 4.78 -7.74
N HIS A 898 -23.68 3.79 -7.89
CA HIS A 898 -23.37 2.56 -8.64
C HIS A 898 -23.05 2.86 -10.11
N ASN A 899 -23.80 3.77 -10.76
CA ASN A 899 -23.52 4.25 -12.11
C ASN A 899 -22.15 4.94 -12.21
N VAL A 900 -21.80 5.82 -11.26
CA VAL A 900 -20.49 6.47 -11.23
C VAL A 900 -19.36 5.45 -11.14
N ILE A 901 -19.55 4.36 -10.40
CA ILE A 901 -18.55 3.29 -10.28
C ILE A 901 -18.37 2.60 -11.64
N TYR A 902 -19.45 2.20 -12.32
CA TYR A 902 -19.36 1.54 -13.62
C TYR A 902 -18.82 2.46 -14.72
N ASP A 903 -19.21 3.74 -14.71
CA ASP A 903 -18.69 4.76 -15.63
C ASP A 903 -17.16 5.01 -15.42
N ALA A 904 -16.66 4.64 -14.27
CA ALA A 904 -15.23 4.77 -13.95
C ALA A 904 -14.40 3.54 -14.36
N LEU A 905 -15.01 2.38 -14.60
CA LEU A 905 -14.31 1.16 -14.99
C LEU A 905 -13.68 1.31 -16.38
N GLY A 906 -12.48 0.76 -16.55
CA GLY A 906 -11.78 0.78 -17.84
C GLY A 906 -11.33 2.16 -18.31
N THR A 907 -11.43 3.20 -17.47
CA THR A 907 -11.06 4.56 -17.85
C THR A 907 -9.56 4.83 -17.80
N PHE A 908 -8.78 3.90 -17.29
CA PHE A 908 -7.34 4.01 -17.18
C PHE A 908 -6.65 2.70 -17.52
N GLU A 909 -5.69 2.76 -18.41
CA GLU A 909 -4.75 1.66 -18.66
C GLU A 909 -3.35 2.16 -18.28
N PRO A 910 -2.68 1.55 -17.29
CA PRO A 910 -1.34 1.94 -16.91
C PRO A 910 -0.36 1.52 -18.00
N GLU A 911 -0.15 2.36 -18.98
CA GLU A 911 0.90 2.14 -19.97
C GLU A 911 2.27 2.33 -19.32
N TRP A 912 3.17 1.39 -19.56
CA TRP A 912 4.60 1.64 -19.30
C TRP A 912 5.10 2.58 -20.40
N PRO A 913 5.88 3.64 -20.06
CA PRO A 913 6.47 4.47 -21.09
C PRO A 913 7.23 3.59 -22.08
N GLU A 914 6.85 3.62 -23.38
CA GLU A 914 7.67 3.05 -24.43
C GLU A 914 8.99 3.83 -24.43
N MET A 915 9.92 3.38 -23.60
CA MET A 915 11.32 3.67 -23.84
C MET A 915 11.66 2.93 -25.14
N GLU A 916 12.16 3.66 -26.13
CA GLU A 916 12.57 3.11 -27.43
C GLU A 916 13.24 1.74 -27.21
N ARG A 917 12.85 0.76 -28.02
CA ARG A 917 13.28 -0.65 -27.93
C ARG A 917 14.75 -0.71 -27.55
N PRO A 918 15.15 -1.51 -26.54
CA PRO A 918 16.56 -1.72 -26.27
C PRO A 918 17.21 -2.09 -27.60
N LEU A 919 18.28 -1.39 -27.97
CA LEU A 919 19.12 -1.73 -29.12
C LEU A 919 19.22 -3.25 -29.17
N ALA A 920 18.79 -3.80 -30.29
CA ALA A 920 18.55 -5.20 -30.54
C ALA A 920 19.48 -6.09 -29.71
N SER A 921 18.89 -7.03 -28.97
CA SER A 921 19.61 -8.11 -28.33
C SER A 921 20.65 -8.63 -29.31
N VAL A 922 21.91 -8.38 -29.07
CA VAL A 922 22.97 -9.15 -29.63
C VAL A 922 22.71 -10.57 -29.11
N GLN A 923 22.15 -11.39 -29.95
CA GLN A 923 22.05 -12.83 -29.72
C GLN A 923 23.44 -13.31 -29.35
N ASN A 924 23.60 -13.79 -28.14
CA ASN A 924 24.74 -14.56 -27.73
C ASN A 924 24.76 -15.80 -28.60
N PRO A 925 25.78 -16.04 -29.41
CA PRO A 925 26.07 -17.36 -29.88
C PRO A 925 26.93 -18.06 -28.81
N LEU A 926 26.29 -19.02 -28.09
CA LEU A 926 26.90 -20.09 -27.25
C LEU A 926 27.94 -19.69 -26.22
#